data_aa08c352f3c1de643943a7134393de74
#
_entry.id   aa08c352f3c1de643943a7134393de74
#
_cell.length_a   1.000
_cell.length_b   1.000
_cell.length_c   1.000
_cell.angle_alpha   90.00
_cell.angle_beta   90.00
_cell.angle_gamma   90.00
#
_symmetry.space_group_name_H-M   'P 1'
#
loop_
_entity.id
_entity.type
_entity.pdbx_description
1 polymer ?
#
loop_
_entity_poly.entity_id
_entity_poly.type
_entity_poly.pdbx_seq_one_letter_code
_entity_poly.pdbx_strand_id
1 'polypeptide(L)'
;MNSYAAPTMDPPVHGLARRAALVAVVAYLLLHGAPARAAAPAERVDAAASAGMWDLSDLYATPQAWDDAYAHAQAAAEALAAYKGSLGGNATTMLTALDAISAVRRESIRLSVYASLKADEDLRVAVNQERRQQSQSLRTLIAQKTSWFAPEIIALGVDTVQRFLADSPALAQRFDFLLNDTLRAAPHTLGDQAEGVLAGAGTVLQQPATVRSLLAEGEMPLPTVTLSGGIKVRLDPAAYEKYRQSANRADRKLVFEAFWGAWNRYQSTLGALLTARVMGDVFSARARNFASSLEAAQFAEDMPVGVYRTLIDETNAALPSLHRYLHLRQRLLGINGALRYYDNYPPLFALRPAPNFSVADSERITLEALQPLGEDYLELLRRGFAGRWMNVYPHPGKAAGGYMSGGAYDVHPYLLLNHNDDYQSLSTIAHEWGHAVHTLLVHDAQPFEKANYSLFIAESASIGNEMLLIDYMVAHARSKTERLYYLGVALDQIRTTFFRQVQFAEFELRIHEEQEAGHALSGARMSQMYCGLLRKYYGEADGVMKIDPAYCIEWAFIPHFYRNFYVYQYATSIAGAAYMTDAILKEGAPARERFLTMLRAGGSDYPYEIYKRAGIDMATPAPYRALIARMNRIMDQIEALEPHK
;
A
#
# COMPACT_ATOMS: atom_id res chain seq x y z
N MET A 1 -10.55 6.75 0.81
CA MET A 1 -9.97 5.62 0.07
C MET A 1 -9.27 4.74 1.07
N ASN A 2 -9.88 3.64 1.45
CA ASN A 2 -9.19 2.57 2.17
C ASN A 2 -8.79 1.56 1.09
N SER A 3 -7.63 1.78 0.45
CA SER A 3 -6.96 0.65 -0.13
C SER A 3 -6.47 -0.17 1.05
N TYR A 4 -7.16 -1.24 1.37
CA TYR A 4 -6.53 -2.33 2.09
C TYR A 4 -5.39 -2.79 1.19
N ALA A 5 -4.18 -2.52 1.65
CA ALA A 5 -2.98 -2.96 0.95
C ALA A 5 -3.11 -4.45 0.67
N ALA A 6 -2.86 -4.81 -0.57
CA ALA A 6 -2.54 -6.16 -0.98
C ALA A 6 -1.64 -6.84 0.06
N PRO A 7 -1.71 -8.15 0.25
CA PRO A 7 -0.77 -8.86 1.09
C PRO A 7 0.64 -8.46 0.65
N THR A 8 1.31 -7.74 1.51
CA THR A 8 2.61 -7.13 1.27
C THR A 8 3.56 -8.14 0.64
N MET A 9 4.00 -7.84 -0.58
CA MET A 9 5.22 -8.42 -1.12
C MET A 9 6.35 -8.19 -0.12
N ASP A 10 7.08 -9.24 0.23
CA ASP A 10 8.18 -9.17 1.17
C ASP A 10 9.33 -8.36 0.56
N PRO A 11 9.92 -7.42 1.30
CA PRO A 11 11.17 -6.82 0.89
C PRO A 11 12.29 -7.88 0.83
N PRO A 12 13.34 -7.64 0.03
CA PRO A 12 14.46 -8.55 -0.05
C PRO A 12 15.08 -8.80 1.32
N VAL A 13 15.70 -9.93 1.49
CA VAL A 13 16.17 -10.71 2.63
C VAL A 13 16.76 -9.99 3.86
N HIS A 14 16.85 -8.69 3.93
CA HIS A 14 17.43 -7.97 5.06
C HIS A 14 16.49 -7.72 6.24
N GLY A 15 15.32 -8.35 6.23
CA GLY A 15 14.31 -8.28 7.30
C GLY A 15 14.16 -9.54 8.15
N LEU A 16 15.20 -10.34 8.37
CA LEU A 16 15.14 -11.59 9.14
C LEU A 16 14.67 -11.46 10.60
N ALA A 17 14.49 -10.24 11.11
CA ALA A 17 14.03 -9.99 12.47
C ALA A 17 12.56 -9.52 12.59
N ARG A 18 11.76 -9.45 11.52
CA ARG A 18 10.43 -8.79 11.59
C ARG A 18 9.22 -9.67 11.30
N ARG A 19 9.32 -11.02 11.32
CA ARG A 19 8.17 -11.88 11.02
C ARG A 19 8.04 -13.09 11.94
N ALA A 20 7.64 -12.85 13.18
CA ALA A 20 7.07 -13.88 14.03
C ALA A 20 6.06 -13.24 14.98
N ALA A 21 4.89 -12.83 14.51
CA ALA A 21 3.77 -12.54 15.39
C ALA A 21 2.48 -12.35 14.56
N LEU A 22 1.87 -13.45 14.18
CA LEU A 22 0.43 -13.50 13.93
C LEU A 22 -0.08 -14.93 14.06
N VAL A 23 0.01 -15.49 15.26
CA VAL A 23 -0.76 -16.67 15.67
C VAL A 23 -0.90 -16.62 17.18
N ALA A 24 -2.05 -16.30 17.66
CA ALA A 24 -2.70 -16.88 18.84
C ALA A 24 -3.92 -16.04 19.22
N VAL A 25 -5.09 -16.40 18.81
CA VAL A 25 -6.33 -16.38 19.59
C VAL A 25 -7.40 -17.12 18.79
N VAL A 26 -7.54 -18.39 18.99
CA VAL A 26 -8.83 -19.12 19.01
C VAL A 26 -8.61 -20.41 19.77
N ALA A 27 -8.96 -20.44 21.02
CA ALA A 27 -9.30 -21.64 21.75
C ALA A 27 -10.18 -21.25 22.93
N TYR A 28 -11.47 -21.25 22.75
CA TYR A 28 -12.44 -21.65 23.78
C TYR A 28 -13.84 -21.63 23.16
N LEU A 29 -14.35 -22.79 22.84
CA LEU A 29 -15.75 -23.20 22.94
C LEU A 29 -15.93 -24.53 22.18
N LEU A 30 -15.68 -25.63 22.89
CA LEU A 30 -16.21 -26.95 22.56
C LEU A 30 -17.18 -27.33 23.64
N LEU A 31 -18.31 -27.78 23.19
CA LEU A 31 -19.26 -28.73 23.79
C LEU A 31 -20.69 -28.25 23.60
N HIS A 32 -21.30 -28.72 22.53
CA HIS A 32 -22.65 -29.34 22.58
C HIS A 32 -22.95 -29.88 21.17
N GLY A 33 -23.08 -31.17 21.08
CA GLY A 33 -23.35 -31.88 19.85
C GLY A 33 -24.77 -31.66 19.35
N ALA A 34 -24.88 -31.61 18.03
CA ALA A 34 -26.12 -31.80 17.28
C ALA A 34 -25.86 -32.58 15.98
N PRO A 35 -26.80 -33.33 15.46
CA PRO A 35 -26.58 -34.49 14.61
C PRO A 35 -26.21 -34.14 13.17
N ALA A 36 -25.48 -35.07 12.53
CA ALA A 36 -25.12 -35.03 11.15
C ALA A 36 -26.32 -34.79 10.24
N ARG A 37 -26.28 -33.72 9.47
CA ARG A 37 -27.23 -33.42 8.40
C ARG A 37 -26.55 -33.77 7.06
N ALA A 38 -27.25 -34.61 6.28
CA ALA A 38 -26.82 -35.09 5.00
C ALA A 38 -26.36 -33.97 4.07
N ALA A 39 -25.32 -34.23 3.28
CA ALA A 39 -24.81 -33.37 2.24
C ALA A 39 -25.93 -32.95 1.29
N ALA A 40 -26.15 -31.66 1.13
CA ALA A 40 -26.98 -31.12 0.08
C ALA A 40 -26.30 -31.32 -1.30
N PRO A 41 -27.06 -31.56 -2.36
CA PRO A 41 -26.50 -31.76 -3.70
C PRO A 41 -25.82 -30.46 -4.15
N ALA A 42 -24.68 -30.59 -4.83
CA ALA A 42 -23.95 -29.47 -5.44
C ALA A 42 -24.91 -28.65 -6.33
N GLU A 43 -25.21 -27.44 -5.88
CA GLU A 43 -25.93 -26.47 -6.72
C GLU A 43 -25.08 -26.20 -7.97
N ARG A 44 -25.73 -26.30 -9.14
CA ARG A 44 -25.16 -25.85 -10.41
C ARG A 44 -24.84 -24.35 -10.25
N VAL A 45 -23.57 -24.00 -10.25
CA VAL A 45 -23.12 -22.59 -10.35
C VAL A 45 -23.66 -22.05 -11.67
N ASP A 46 -24.53 -21.05 -11.60
CA ASP A 46 -25.10 -20.38 -12.76
C ASP A 46 -23.94 -19.86 -13.65
N ALA A 47 -24.02 -20.08 -14.96
CA ALA A 47 -23.02 -19.66 -15.93
C ALA A 47 -22.78 -18.13 -15.90
N ALA A 48 -23.79 -17.36 -15.51
CA ALA A 48 -23.66 -15.91 -15.27
C ALA A 48 -22.83 -15.57 -14.01
N ALA A 49 -22.88 -16.39 -12.97
CA ALA A 49 -22.05 -16.22 -11.77
C ALA A 49 -20.58 -16.57 -12.03
N SER A 50 -20.30 -17.45 -13.00
CA SER A 50 -18.93 -17.81 -13.37
C SER A 50 -18.23 -16.76 -14.27
N ALA A 51 -18.97 -15.91 -14.95
CA ALA A 51 -18.42 -14.92 -15.87
C ALA A 51 -17.65 -13.78 -15.18
N GLY A 52 -17.90 -13.52 -13.89
CA GLY A 52 -17.19 -12.51 -13.10
C GLY A 52 -16.19 -13.10 -12.09
N MET A 53 -15.86 -14.38 -12.21
CA MET A 53 -14.92 -15.07 -11.32
C MET A 53 -13.63 -15.42 -12.05
N TRP A 54 -12.49 -15.19 -11.40
CA TRP A 54 -11.18 -15.62 -11.87
C TRP A 54 -11.08 -17.14 -12.01
N ASP A 55 -10.13 -17.59 -12.83
CA ASP A 55 -9.77 -19.00 -12.96
C ASP A 55 -8.37 -19.23 -12.36
N LEU A 56 -8.31 -19.95 -11.24
CA LEU A 56 -7.06 -20.22 -10.54
C LEU A 56 -6.38 -21.52 -10.99
N SER A 57 -6.88 -22.17 -12.04
CA SER A 57 -6.33 -23.44 -12.53
C SER A 57 -4.90 -23.32 -13.06
N ASP A 58 -4.49 -22.12 -13.50
CA ASP A 58 -3.10 -21.83 -13.90
C ASP A 58 -2.12 -21.83 -12.71
N LEU A 59 -2.62 -21.58 -11.49
CA LEU A 59 -1.84 -21.79 -10.27
C LEU A 59 -1.82 -23.27 -9.89
N TYR A 60 -2.98 -23.83 -9.58
CA TYR A 60 -3.16 -25.26 -9.30
C TYR A 60 -4.51 -25.71 -9.84
N ALA A 61 -4.49 -26.75 -10.69
CA ALA A 61 -5.68 -27.25 -11.36
C ALA A 61 -6.73 -27.82 -10.38
N THR A 62 -6.30 -28.32 -9.23
CA THR A 62 -7.17 -28.87 -8.18
C THR A 62 -6.62 -28.55 -6.78
N PRO A 63 -7.48 -28.57 -5.75
CA PRO A 63 -7.03 -28.47 -4.38
C PRO A 63 -6.00 -29.55 -3.99
N GLN A 64 -6.13 -30.77 -4.51
CA GLN A 64 -5.18 -31.86 -4.28
C GLN A 64 -3.80 -31.54 -4.85
N ALA A 65 -3.73 -30.94 -6.06
CA ALA A 65 -2.46 -30.53 -6.65
C ALA A 65 -1.73 -29.49 -5.77
N TRP A 66 -2.48 -28.61 -5.11
CA TRP A 66 -1.92 -27.68 -4.14
C TRP A 66 -1.39 -28.42 -2.88
N ASP A 67 -2.16 -29.37 -2.34
CA ASP A 67 -1.77 -30.13 -1.16
C ASP A 67 -0.48 -30.96 -1.43
N ASP A 68 -0.36 -31.55 -2.61
CA ASP A 68 0.82 -32.31 -3.05
C ASP A 68 2.04 -31.37 -3.20
N ALA A 69 1.86 -30.22 -3.84
CA ALA A 69 2.93 -29.20 -4.01
C ALA A 69 3.38 -28.64 -2.67
N TYR A 70 2.46 -28.43 -1.72
CA TYR A 70 2.79 -27.98 -0.37
C TYR A 70 3.69 -28.99 0.35
N ALA A 71 3.36 -30.29 0.30
CA ALA A 71 4.17 -31.34 0.90
C ALA A 71 5.58 -31.40 0.30
N HIS A 72 5.71 -31.28 -1.01
CA HIS A 72 7.00 -31.21 -1.70
C HIS A 72 7.81 -29.97 -1.30
N ALA A 73 7.18 -28.80 -1.28
CA ALA A 73 7.84 -27.55 -0.90
C ALA A 73 8.32 -27.58 0.57
N GLN A 74 7.53 -28.20 1.47
CA GLN A 74 7.94 -28.39 2.87
C GLN A 74 9.18 -29.29 2.99
N ALA A 75 9.21 -30.40 2.30
CA ALA A 75 10.38 -31.31 2.29
C ALA A 75 11.62 -30.62 1.68
N ALA A 76 11.44 -29.87 0.59
CA ALA A 76 12.51 -29.10 -0.01
C ALA A 76 13.03 -27.98 0.91
N ALA A 77 12.15 -27.31 1.66
CA ALA A 77 12.54 -26.31 2.64
C ALA A 77 13.40 -26.90 3.78
N GLU A 78 13.05 -28.09 4.27
CA GLU A 78 13.87 -28.81 5.28
C GLU A 78 15.27 -29.12 4.74
N ALA A 79 15.39 -29.51 3.47
CA ALA A 79 16.66 -29.84 2.83
C ALA A 79 17.61 -28.64 2.67
N LEU A 80 17.13 -27.39 2.72
CA LEU A 80 17.96 -26.19 2.60
C LEU A 80 19.02 -26.10 3.71
N ALA A 81 18.80 -26.71 4.86
CA ALA A 81 19.79 -26.75 5.94
C ALA A 81 21.12 -27.40 5.54
N ALA A 82 21.13 -28.29 4.52
CA ALA A 82 22.33 -28.97 4.03
C ALA A 82 23.34 -28.03 3.36
N TYR A 83 22.88 -26.84 2.89
CA TYR A 83 23.76 -25.86 2.25
C TYR A 83 24.50 -24.95 3.24
N LYS A 84 24.15 -24.99 4.54
CA LYS A 84 24.82 -24.19 5.56
C LYS A 84 26.34 -24.52 5.59
N GLY A 85 27.16 -23.47 5.56
CA GLY A 85 28.63 -23.60 5.56
C GLY A 85 29.25 -23.90 4.20
N SER A 86 28.44 -23.91 3.12
CA SER A 86 28.92 -24.28 1.79
C SER A 86 29.17 -23.10 0.84
N LEU A 87 28.66 -21.89 1.14
CA LEU A 87 28.68 -20.76 0.21
C LEU A 87 30.09 -20.30 -0.15
N GLY A 88 31.06 -20.52 0.74
CA GLY A 88 32.48 -20.13 0.52
C GLY A 88 33.30 -21.07 -0.34
N GLY A 89 32.75 -22.20 -0.79
CA GLY A 89 33.50 -23.19 -1.57
C GLY A 89 33.99 -22.64 -2.92
N ASN A 90 33.11 -22.26 -3.78
CA ASN A 90 33.35 -21.60 -5.07
C ASN A 90 32.01 -21.04 -5.65
N ALA A 91 32.11 -20.32 -6.78
CA ALA A 91 30.95 -19.73 -7.45
C ALA A 91 29.86 -20.76 -7.84
N THR A 92 30.24 -21.97 -8.26
CA THR A 92 29.29 -23.04 -8.63
C THR A 92 28.55 -23.57 -7.41
N THR A 93 29.23 -23.76 -6.29
CA THR A 93 28.59 -24.21 -5.03
C THR A 93 27.63 -23.15 -4.49
N MET A 94 28.03 -21.87 -4.53
CA MET A 94 27.16 -20.76 -4.16
C MET A 94 25.93 -20.72 -5.05
N LEU A 95 26.08 -20.81 -6.37
CA LEU A 95 24.95 -20.81 -7.31
C LEU A 95 23.99 -21.96 -7.03
N THR A 96 24.49 -23.17 -6.79
CA THR A 96 23.68 -24.36 -6.47
C THR A 96 22.82 -24.14 -5.22
N ALA A 97 23.40 -23.56 -4.17
CA ALA A 97 22.68 -23.27 -2.94
C ALA A 97 21.59 -22.19 -3.16
N LEU A 98 21.92 -21.13 -3.91
CA LEU A 98 20.99 -20.06 -4.24
C LEU A 98 19.87 -20.53 -5.15
N ASP A 99 20.15 -21.42 -6.10
CA ASP A 99 19.14 -22.04 -6.95
C ASP A 99 18.13 -22.85 -6.13
N ALA A 100 18.61 -23.64 -5.17
CA ALA A 100 17.74 -24.40 -4.28
C ALA A 100 16.85 -23.48 -3.43
N ILE A 101 17.41 -22.40 -2.85
CA ILE A 101 16.64 -21.43 -2.09
C ILE A 101 15.62 -20.73 -2.99
N SER A 102 16.01 -20.32 -4.18
CA SER A 102 15.15 -19.64 -5.16
C SER A 102 13.97 -20.52 -5.57
N ALA A 103 14.21 -21.79 -5.91
CA ALA A 103 13.17 -22.73 -6.30
C ALA A 103 12.11 -22.94 -5.20
N VAL A 104 12.55 -23.13 -3.95
CA VAL A 104 11.64 -23.31 -2.81
C VAL A 104 10.84 -22.04 -2.53
N ARG A 105 11.45 -20.86 -2.62
CA ARG A 105 10.76 -19.58 -2.46
C ARG A 105 9.70 -19.34 -3.55
N ARG A 106 10.07 -19.61 -4.81
CA ARG A 106 9.17 -19.47 -5.96
C ARG A 106 7.91 -20.31 -5.78
N GLU A 107 8.05 -21.59 -5.42
CA GLU A 107 6.93 -22.49 -5.16
C GLU A 107 6.12 -22.04 -3.92
N SER A 108 6.78 -21.64 -2.84
CA SER A 108 6.11 -21.13 -1.63
C SER A 108 5.26 -19.89 -1.91
N ILE A 109 5.71 -18.99 -2.78
CA ILE A 109 4.94 -17.81 -3.19
C ILE A 109 3.72 -18.24 -4.01
N ARG A 110 3.88 -19.15 -4.97
CA ARG A 110 2.78 -19.68 -5.78
C ARG A 110 1.70 -20.34 -4.92
N LEU A 111 2.11 -21.17 -3.96
CA LEU A 111 1.23 -21.77 -2.95
C LEU A 111 0.46 -20.73 -2.14
N SER A 112 1.17 -19.68 -1.71
CA SER A 112 0.60 -18.60 -0.92
C SER A 112 -0.40 -17.75 -1.72
N VAL A 113 -0.12 -17.47 -2.98
CA VAL A 113 -1.04 -16.74 -3.88
C VAL A 113 -2.33 -17.51 -4.04
N TYR A 114 -2.28 -18.79 -4.42
CA TYR A 114 -3.48 -19.63 -4.56
C TYR A 114 -4.31 -19.67 -3.27
N ALA A 115 -3.66 -19.97 -2.14
CA ALA A 115 -4.34 -20.09 -0.84
C ALA A 115 -5.01 -18.77 -0.43
N SER A 116 -4.35 -17.62 -0.69
CA SER A 116 -4.91 -16.30 -0.39
C SER A 116 -6.10 -15.99 -1.29
N LEU A 117 -5.96 -16.16 -2.60
CA LEU A 117 -7.05 -15.91 -3.55
C LEU A 117 -8.28 -16.79 -3.28
N LYS A 118 -8.06 -18.09 -2.97
CA LYS A 118 -9.16 -19.01 -2.60
C LYS A 118 -9.82 -18.61 -1.27
N ALA A 119 -9.05 -18.13 -0.31
CA ALA A 119 -9.61 -17.67 0.96
C ALA A 119 -10.40 -16.36 0.80
N ASP A 120 -9.98 -15.47 -0.12
CA ASP A 120 -10.64 -14.19 -0.37
C ASP A 120 -11.90 -14.30 -1.23
N GLU A 121 -12.11 -15.41 -1.95
CA GLU A 121 -13.38 -15.73 -2.59
C GLU A 121 -14.51 -15.83 -1.56
N ASP A 122 -14.26 -16.51 -0.43
CA ASP A 122 -15.21 -16.59 0.68
C ASP A 122 -14.45 -16.84 2.00
N LEU A 123 -14.37 -15.80 2.82
CA LEU A 123 -13.68 -15.82 4.11
C LEU A 123 -14.26 -16.81 5.13
N ARG A 124 -15.46 -17.37 4.86
CA ARG A 124 -16.16 -18.32 5.74
C ARG A 124 -15.75 -19.77 5.50
N VAL A 125 -15.01 -20.04 4.42
CA VAL A 125 -14.58 -21.40 4.05
C VAL A 125 -13.33 -21.78 4.83
N ALA A 126 -13.50 -22.56 5.89
CA ALA A 126 -12.44 -22.90 6.83
C ALA A 126 -11.21 -23.54 6.17
N VAL A 127 -11.39 -24.51 5.26
CA VAL A 127 -10.28 -25.19 4.58
C VAL A 127 -9.38 -24.22 3.78
N ASN A 128 -9.93 -23.14 3.23
CA ASN A 128 -9.14 -22.13 2.51
C ASN A 128 -8.33 -21.25 3.51
N GLN A 129 -8.90 -20.97 4.67
CA GLN A 129 -8.16 -20.28 5.73
C GLN A 129 -7.02 -21.16 6.29
N GLU A 130 -7.24 -22.46 6.42
CA GLU A 130 -6.21 -23.42 6.83
C GLU A 130 -5.06 -23.45 5.83
N ARG A 131 -5.33 -23.51 4.51
CA ARG A 131 -4.29 -23.45 3.47
C ARG A 131 -3.50 -22.13 3.51
N ARG A 132 -4.18 -21.01 3.75
CA ARG A 132 -3.51 -19.72 3.94
C ARG A 132 -2.55 -19.76 5.14
N GLN A 133 -2.97 -20.34 6.25
CA GLN A 133 -2.12 -20.49 7.43
C GLN A 133 -0.95 -21.46 7.19
N GLN A 134 -1.19 -22.57 6.48
CA GLN A 134 -0.14 -23.52 6.09
C GLN A 134 0.93 -22.83 5.22
N SER A 135 0.53 -22.03 4.22
CA SER A 135 1.46 -21.25 3.40
C SER A 135 2.29 -20.27 4.22
N GLN A 136 1.71 -19.69 5.26
CA GLN A 136 2.40 -18.79 6.18
C GLN A 136 3.43 -19.55 7.03
N SER A 137 3.07 -20.76 7.50
CA SER A 137 3.98 -21.65 8.23
C SER A 137 5.15 -22.10 7.36
N LEU A 138 4.92 -22.41 6.08
CA LEU A 138 5.97 -22.77 5.11
C LEU A 138 6.97 -21.61 4.91
N ARG A 139 6.47 -20.38 4.77
CA ARG A 139 7.37 -19.20 4.66
C ARG A 139 8.23 -19.03 5.91
N THR A 140 7.65 -19.24 7.09
CA THR A 140 8.41 -19.20 8.35
C THR A 140 9.47 -20.28 8.40
N LEU A 141 9.15 -21.50 7.96
CA LEU A 141 10.11 -22.61 7.87
C LEU A 141 11.27 -22.26 6.93
N ILE A 142 10.99 -21.76 5.73
CA ILE A 142 12.01 -21.34 4.76
C ILE A 142 12.92 -20.27 5.38
N ALA A 143 12.36 -19.25 6.04
CA ALA A 143 13.15 -18.20 6.69
C ALA A 143 14.06 -18.76 7.78
N GLN A 144 13.58 -19.70 8.59
CA GLN A 144 14.38 -20.37 9.62
C GLN A 144 15.51 -21.22 8.99
N LYS A 145 15.22 -22.00 7.95
CA LYS A 145 16.19 -22.88 7.30
C LYS A 145 17.24 -22.15 6.46
N THR A 146 16.97 -20.89 6.10
CA THR A 146 17.89 -20.02 5.35
C THR A 146 18.49 -18.88 6.20
N SER A 147 18.29 -18.87 7.51
CA SER A 147 18.78 -17.81 8.42
C SER A 147 20.30 -17.66 8.42
N TRP A 148 21.03 -18.71 8.06
CA TRP A 148 22.49 -18.75 7.94
C TRP A 148 23.02 -18.00 6.71
N PHE A 149 22.19 -17.70 5.71
CA PHE A 149 22.59 -17.13 4.42
C PHE A 149 23.33 -15.79 4.56
N ALA A 150 22.68 -14.79 5.16
CA ALA A 150 23.26 -13.45 5.26
C ALA A 150 24.54 -13.42 6.12
N PRO A 151 24.62 -14.07 7.29
CA PRO A 151 25.87 -14.20 8.04
C PRO A 151 27.02 -14.83 7.24
N GLU A 152 26.76 -15.88 6.45
CA GLU A 152 27.80 -16.50 5.63
C GLU A 152 28.30 -15.56 4.53
N ILE A 153 27.39 -14.89 3.79
CA ILE A 153 27.78 -13.93 2.75
C ILE A 153 28.62 -12.79 3.34
N ILE A 154 28.20 -12.24 4.48
CA ILE A 154 28.95 -11.17 5.16
C ILE A 154 30.33 -11.66 5.59
N ALA A 155 30.44 -12.89 6.12
CA ALA A 155 31.70 -13.48 6.54
C ALA A 155 32.66 -13.75 5.36
N LEU A 156 32.16 -14.02 4.16
CA LEU A 156 32.98 -14.19 2.95
C LEU A 156 33.63 -12.85 2.52
N GLY A 157 32.97 -11.74 2.78
CA GLY A 157 33.43 -10.40 2.45
C GLY A 157 33.30 -10.04 0.96
N VAL A 158 33.49 -8.76 0.68
CA VAL A 158 33.29 -8.19 -0.66
C VAL A 158 34.16 -8.85 -1.72
N ASP A 159 35.46 -8.99 -1.47
CA ASP A 159 36.40 -9.48 -2.46
C ASP A 159 36.09 -10.91 -2.95
N THR A 160 35.65 -11.79 -2.03
CA THR A 160 35.30 -13.16 -2.37
C THR A 160 34.01 -13.21 -3.20
N VAL A 161 32.99 -12.45 -2.78
CA VAL A 161 31.72 -12.41 -3.50
C VAL A 161 31.90 -11.81 -4.89
N GLN A 162 32.65 -10.70 -5.04
CA GLN A 162 32.93 -10.09 -6.34
C GLN A 162 33.70 -11.05 -7.28
N ARG A 163 34.65 -11.79 -6.76
CA ARG A 163 35.34 -12.83 -7.54
C ARG A 163 34.34 -13.90 -8.01
N PHE A 164 33.47 -14.40 -7.15
CA PHE A 164 32.49 -15.42 -7.54
C PHE A 164 31.46 -14.90 -8.56
N LEU A 165 31.09 -13.64 -8.48
CA LEU A 165 30.23 -12.99 -9.48
C LEU A 165 30.96 -12.88 -10.84
N ALA A 166 32.28 -12.58 -10.84
CA ALA A 166 33.07 -12.53 -12.05
C ALA A 166 33.30 -13.95 -12.67
N ASP A 167 33.45 -14.96 -11.83
CA ASP A 167 33.67 -16.35 -12.25
C ASP A 167 32.42 -17.05 -12.80
N SER A 168 31.19 -16.53 -12.46
CA SER A 168 29.92 -17.14 -12.84
C SER A 168 28.92 -16.12 -13.38
N PRO A 169 28.81 -16.01 -14.73
CA PRO A 169 27.80 -15.13 -15.33
C PRO A 169 26.35 -15.43 -14.89
N ALA A 170 26.01 -16.70 -14.67
CA ALA A 170 24.69 -17.10 -14.19
C ALA A 170 24.42 -16.63 -12.76
N LEU A 171 25.43 -16.66 -11.88
CA LEU A 171 25.35 -16.11 -10.54
C LEU A 171 25.16 -14.57 -10.60
N ALA A 172 25.96 -13.89 -11.43
CA ALA A 172 25.90 -12.46 -11.59
C ALA A 172 24.54 -12.00 -12.14
N GLN A 173 24.04 -12.63 -13.20
CA GLN A 173 22.78 -12.24 -13.83
C GLN A 173 21.59 -12.27 -12.85
N ARG A 174 21.56 -13.25 -11.95
CA ARG A 174 20.39 -13.51 -11.08
C ARG A 174 20.56 -12.97 -9.68
N PHE A 175 21.74 -13.02 -9.10
CA PHE A 175 21.95 -12.82 -7.67
C PHE A 175 22.89 -11.67 -7.30
N ASP A 176 23.45 -10.93 -8.26
CA ASP A 176 24.35 -9.79 -7.98
C ASP A 176 23.75 -8.78 -7.02
N PHE A 177 22.49 -8.36 -7.28
CA PHE A 177 21.78 -7.40 -6.41
C PHE A 177 21.61 -7.96 -5.01
N LEU A 178 21.11 -9.20 -4.86
CA LEU A 178 20.91 -9.85 -3.57
C LEU A 178 22.21 -9.95 -2.76
N LEU A 179 23.31 -10.35 -3.41
CA LEU A 179 24.61 -10.54 -2.76
C LEU A 179 25.20 -9.18 -2.34
N ASN A 180 25.17 -8.20 -3.22
CA ASN A 180 25.70 -6.85 -2.93
C ASN A 180 24.88 -6.16 -1.83
N ASP A 181 23.55 -6.27 -1.85
CA ASP A 181 22.70 -5.69 -0.82
C ASP A 181 22.90 -6.39 0.54
N THR A 182 23.13 -7.71 0.55
CA THR A 182 23.52 -8.45 1.77
C THR A 182 24.83 -7.91 2.35
N LEU A 183 25.83 -7.66 1.51
CA LEU A 183 27.12 -7.09 1.95
C LEU A 183 26.98 -5.65 2.43
N ARG A 184 26.12 -4.85 1.81
CA ARG A 184 25.83 -3.47 2.24
C ARG A 184 25.27 -3.43 3.67
N ALA A 185 24.54 -4.45 4.07
CA ALA A 185 23.96 -4.54 5.42
C ALA A 185 25.01 -4.87 6.52
N ALA A 186 26.22 -5.25 6.17
CA ALA A 186 27.24 -5.67 7.14
C ALA A 186 27.50 -4.69 8.28
N PRO A 187 27.62 -3.34 8.07
CA PRO A 187 27.85 -2.38 9.14
C PRO A 187 26.71 -2.31 10.17
N HIS A 188 25.50 -2.76 9.77
CA HIS A 188 24.28 -2.73 10.57
C HIS A 188 23.83 -4.12 11.00
N THR A 189 24.65 -5.14 10.78
CA THR A 189 24.43 -6.53 11.20
C THR A 189 25.28 -6.80 12.44
N LEU A 190 24.64 -7.29 13.49
CA LEU A 190 25.31 -7.62 14.75
C LEU A 190 25.83 -9.07 14.72
N GLY A 191 26.61 -9.45 15.73
CA GLY A 191 26.99 -10.85 15.90
C GLY A 191 25.80 -11.76 16.19
N ASP A 192 25.93 -13.04 15.87
CA ASP A 192 24.85 -14.05 15.92
C ASP A 192 24.00 -14.03 17.20
N GLN A 193 24.64 -13.89 18.36
CA GLN A 193 23.95 -13.86 19.64
C GLN A 193 23.05 -12.61 19.77
N ALA A 194 23.55 -11.46 19.39
CA ALA A 194 22.80 -10.19 19.45
C ALA A 194 21.66 -10.17 18.42
N GLU A 195 21.91 -10.66 17.20
CA GLU A 195 20.85 -10.83 16.18
C GLU A 195 19.77 -11.79 16.65
N GLY A 196 20.12 -12.88 17.31
CA GLY A 196 19.16 -13.82 17.91
C GLY A 196 18.29 -13.16 18.98
N VAL A 197 18.87 -12.33 19.83
CA VAL A 197 18.12 -11.58 20.86
C VAL A 197 17.18 -10.55 20.21
N LEU A 198 17.65 -9.78 19.22
CA LEU A 198 16.81 -8.81 18.51
C LEU A 198 15.68 -9.48 17.72
N ALA A 199 15.95 -10.63 17.11
CA ALA A 199 14.94 -11.41 16.42
C ALA A 199 13.85 -11.88 17.42
N GLY A 200 14.25 -12.38 18.59
CA GLY A 200 13.33 -12.74 19.67
C GLY A 200 12.51 -11.56 20.20
N ALA A 201 13.12 -10.38 20.32
CA ALA A 201 12.44 -9.16 20.74
C ALA A 201 11.41 -8.66 19.71
N GLY A 202 11.52 -9.03 18.43
CA GLY A 202 10.62 -8.61 17.36
C GLY A 202 9.14 -8.85 17.66
N THR A 203 8.81 -9.99 18.26
CA THR A 203 7.43 -10.33 18.68
C THR A 203 6.91 -9.35 19.74
N VAL A 204 7.75 -8.98 20.72
CA VAL A 204 7.40 -8.04 21.78
C VAL A 204 7.22 -6.62 21.21
N LEU A 205 8.11 -6.21 20.31
CA LEU A 205 8.06 -4.89 19.65
C LEU A 205 6.84 -4.70 18.72
N GLN A 206 6.20 -5.80 18.28
CA GLN A 206 4.97 -5.76 17.50
C GLN A 206 3.69 -5.67 18.36
N GLN A 207 3.75 -6.00 19.67
CA GLN A 207 2.56 -6.01 20.53
C GLN A 207 1.79 -4.69 20.55
N PRO A 208 2.42 -3.48 20.53
CA PRO A 208 1.67 -2.24 20.50
C PRO A 208 0.71 -2.14 19.31
N ALA A 209 1.10 -2.62 18.13
CA ALA A 209 0.24 -2.65 16.95
C ALA A 209 -0.95 -3.62 17.14
N THR A 210 -0.68 -4.82 17.67
CA THR A 210 -1.71 -5.82 17.92
C THR A 210 -2.74 -5.32 18.93
N VAL A 211 -2.29 -4.77 20.07
CA VAL A 211 -3.18 -4.25 21.12
C VAL A 211 -3.99 -3.06 20.60
N ARG A 212 -3.36 -2.16 19.79
CA ARG A 212 -4.09 -1.07 19.13
C ARG A 212 -5.20 -1.58 18.24
N SER A 213 -4.94 -2.60 17.42
CA SER A 213 -5.99 -3.17 16.56
C SER A 213 -7.13 -3.79 17.35
N LEU A 214 -6.82 -4.58 18.38
CA LEU A 214 -7.85 -5.15 19.26
C LEU A 214 -8.72 -4.08 19.90
N LEU A 215 -8.10 -3.05 20.47
CA LEU A 215 -8.82 -1.94 21.08
C LEU A 215 -9.66 -1.15 20.06
N ALA A 216 -9.04 -0.69 18.98
CA ALA A 216 -9.65 0.25 18.05
C ALA A 216 -10.69 -0.37 17.12
N GLU A 217 -10.52 -1.66 16.77
CA GLU A 217 -11.36 -2.36 15.80
C GLU A 217 -12.36 -3.32 16.47
N GLY A 218 -12.05 -3.80 17.70
CA GLY A 218 -12.86 -4.80 18.40
C GLY A 218 -13.58 -4.30 19.64
N GLU A 219 -12.88 -3.59 20.54
CA GLU A 219 -13.36 -3.37 21.91
C GLU A 219 -13.87 -1.95 22.19
N MET A 220 -13.38 -0.97 21.45
CA MET A 220 -13.75 0.44 21.71
C MET A 220 -15.24 0.68 21.45
N PRO A 221 -16.01 1.17 22.46
CA PRO A 221 -17.43 1.41 22.29
C PRO A 221 -17.65 2.57 21.32
N LEU A 222 -18.32 2.26 20.21
CA LEU A 222 -18.63 3.20 19.14
C LEU A 222 -19.96 3.90 19.42
N PRO A 223 -20.06 5.23 19.22
CA PRO A 223 -21.25 5.99 19.52
C PRO A 223 -22.37 5.70 18.51
N THR A 224 -23.62 5.83 18.97
CA THR A 224 -24.80 5.85 18.11
C THR A 224 -25.35 7.26 18.07
N VAL A 225 -25.61 7.78 16.87
CA VAL A 225 -26.20 9.11 16.65
C VAL A 225 -27.52 8.99 15.91
N THR A 226 -28.38 10.00 16.07
CA THR A 226 -29.62 10.13 15.27
C THR A 226 -29.45 11.28 14.32
N LEU A 227 -29.44 11.02 13.02
CA LEU A 227 -29.33 12.03 11.96
C LEU A 227 -30.62 12.82 11.81
N SER A 228 -30.57 13.96 11.12
CA SER A 228 -31.72 14.86 10.90
C SER A 228 -32.92 14.17 10.27
N GLY A 229 -32.74 13.11 9.49
CA GLY A 229 -33.81 12.26 8.95
C GLY A 229 -34.39 11.22 9.93
N GLY A 230 -34.05 11.25 11.23
CA GLY A 230 -34.47 10.27 12.22
C GLY A 230 -33.79 8.93 12.17
N ILE A 231 -32.80 8.76 11.29
CA ILE A 231 -32.05 7.53 11.11
C ILE A 231 -31.02 7.37 12.24
N LYS A 232 -31.12 6.28 13.00
CA LYS A 232 -30.11 5.92 14.00
C LYS A 232 -28.95 5.18 13.36
N VAL A 233 -27.71 5.65 13.59
CA VAL A 233 -26.49 5.09 13.02
C VAL A 233 -25.47 4.85 14.13
N ARG A 234 -24.97 3.62 14.23
CA ARG A 234 -23.77 3.30 15.01
C ARG A 234 -22.56 3.69 14.17
N LEU A 235 -21.69 4.54 14.70
CA LEU A 235 -20.55 5.12 13.98
C LEU A 235 -19.31 4.21 14.09
N ASP A 236 -19.33 3.07 13.40
CA ASP A 236 -18.10 2.39 13.07
C ASP A 236 -17.32 3.15 11.96
N PRO A 237 -16.07 2.77 11.64
CA PRO A 237 -15.27 3.45 10.62
C PRO A 237 -15.97 3.58 9.26
N ALA A 238 -16.69 2.55 8.81
CA ALA A 238 -17.41 2.57 7.53
C ALA A 238 -18.61 3.53 7.56
N ALA A 239 -19.38 3.50 8.64
CA ALA A 239 -20.48 4.44 8.84
C ALA A 239 -19.97 5.88 8.98
N TYR A 240 -18.85 6.09 9.69
CA TYR A 240 -18.22 7.41 9.78
C TYR A 240 -17.81 7.91 8.38
N GLU A 241 -17.17 7.09 7.56
CA GLU A 241 -16.79 7.46 6.19
C GLU A 241 -18.00 7.82 5.33
N LYS A 242 -19.06 7.05 5.40
CA LYS A 242 -20.29 7.31 4.67
C LYS A 242 -20.94 8.62 5.10
N TYR A 243 -21.16 8.81 6.39
CA TYR A 243 -22.00 9.93 6.89
C TYR A 243 -21.23 11.24 7.07
N ARG A 244 -19.89 11.21 7.18
CA ARG A 244 -19.08 12.43 7.09
C ARG A 244 -19.15 13.13 5.72
N GLN A 245 -19.67 12.45 4.69
CA GLN A 245 -19.90 13.01 3.35
C GLN A 245 -21.32 13.54 3.17
N SER A 246 -22.20 13.46 4.17
CA SER A 246 -23.58 13.95 4.09
C SER A 246 -23.65 15.37 3.53
N ALA A 247 -24.62 15.64 2.65
CA ALA A 247 -24.91 17.00 2.18
C ALA A 247 -25.36 17.91 3.34
N ASN A 248 -26.02 17.36 4.37
CA ASN A 248 -26.42 18.10 5.55
C ASN A 248 -25.22 18.38 6.47
N ARG A 249 -24.87 19.68 6.59
CA ARG A 249 -23.72 20.11 7.41
C ARG A 249 -23.88 19.80 8.90
N ALA A 250 -25.14 19.86 9.43
CA ALA A 250 -25.40 19.56 10.83
C ALA A 250 -25.15 18.06 11.13
N ASP A 251 -25.59 17.19 10.22
CA ASP A 251 -25.30 15.74 10.34
C ASP A 251 -23.79 15.45 10.26
N ARG A 252 -23.05 16.09 9.34
CA ARG A 252 -21.60 15.96 9.29
C ARG A 252 -20.91 16.35 10.59
N LYS A 253 -21.34 17.50 11.17
CA LYS A 253 -20.83 17.96 12.46
C LYS A 253 -21.12 16.96 13.57
N LEU A 254 -22.37 16.49 13.68
CA LEU A 254 -22.80 15.52 14.68
C LEU A 254 -21.98 14.23 14.60
N VAL A 255 -21.83 13.68 13.39
CA VAL A 255 -21.05 12.46 13.13
C VAL A 255 -19.58 12.66 13.50
N PHE A 256 -19.00 13.79 13.14
CA PHE A 256 -17.62 14.15 13.42
C PHE A 256 -17.36 14.27 14.93
N GLU A 257 -18.16 15.06 15.64
CA GLU A 257 -17.99 15.28 17.08
C GLU A 257 -18.18 13.98 17.89
N ALA A 258 -19.18 13.19 17.54
CA ALA A 258 -19.45 11.91 18.21
C ALA A 258 -18.31 10.90 17.99
N PHE A 259 -17.84 10.75 16.75
CA PHE A 259 -16.79 9.82 16.40
C PHE A 259 -15.47 10.17 17.12
N TRP A 260 -14.98 11.40 16.94
CA TRP A 260 -13.71 11.84 17.55
C TRP A 260 -13.80 11.97 19.07
N GLY A 261 -14.99 12.30 19.61
CA GLY A 261 -15.23 12.25 21.04
C GLY A 261 -15.06 10.84 21.64
N ALA A 262 -15.43 9.79 20.88
CA ALA A 262 -15.17 8.41 21.31
C ALA A 262 -13.66 8.10 21.35
N TRP A 263 -12.92 8.47 20.31
CA TRP A 263 -11.46 8.28 20.24
C TRP A 263 -10.71 9.04 21.34
N ASN A 264 -11.11 10.28 21.65
CA ASN A 264 -10.49 11.11 22.68
C ASN A 264 -10.53 10.46 24.08
N ARG A 265 -11.54 9.64 24.38
CA ARG A 265 -11.61 8.92 25.69
C ARG A 265 -10.46 7.93 25.88
N TYR A 266 -9.85 7.48 24.80
CA TYR A 266 -8.75 6.51 24.80
C TYR A 266 -7.38 7.15 24.50
N GLN A 267 -7.28 8.48 24.49
CA GLN A 267 -6.06 9.22 24.16
C GLN A 267 -4.83 8.73 24.91
N SER A 268 -4.95 8.49 26.22
CA SER A 268 -3.80 8.05 27.03
C SER A 268 -3.35 6.63 26.66
N THR A 269 -4.29 5.69 26.48
CA THR A 269 -3.98 4.30 26.12
C THR A 269 -3.38 4.22 24.71
N LEU A 270 -4.01 4.87 23.73
CA LEU A 270 -3.52 4.90 22.35
C LEU A 270 -2.18 5.63 22.25
N GLY A 271 -1.98 6.68 23.06
CA GLY A 271 -0.70 7.38 23.18
C GLY A 271 0.40 6.49 23.76
N ALA A 272 0.12 5.71 24.80
CA ALA A 272 1.09 4.77 25.34
C ALA A 272 1.49 3.69 24.32
N LEU A 273 0.54 3.21 23.53
CA LEU A 273 0.79 2.21 22.49
C LEU A 273 1.66 2.76 21.36
N LEU A 274 1.35 3.98 20.87
CA LEU A 274 2.18 4.59 19.83
C LEU A 274 3.57 4.98 20.36
N THR A 275 3.67 5.46 21.61
CA THR A 275 4.96 5.70 22.28
C THR A 275 5.80 4.43 22.33
N ALA A 276 5.22 3.29 22.75
CA ALA A 276 5.91 2.02 22.80
C ALA A 276 6.39 1.56 21.41
N ARG A 277 5.61 1.83 20.36
CA ARG A 277 6.02 1.57 18.98
C ARG A 277 7.24 2.42 18.59
N VAL A 278 7.18 3.74 18.77
CA VAL A 278 8.27 4.68 18.45
C VAL A 278 9.54 4.34 19.25
N MET A 279 9.40 4.01 20.54
CA MET A 279 10.53 3.53 21.34
C MET A 279 11.18 2.27 20.78
N GLY A 280 10.38 1.34 20.27
CA GLY A 280 10.85 0.12 19.61
C GLY A 280 11.63 0.40 18.34
N ASP A 281 11.18 1.37 17.53
CA ASP A 281 11.86 1.79 16.31
C ASP A 281 13.20 2.49 16.63
N VAL A 282 13.22 3.40 17.60
CA VAL A 282 14.44 4.07 18.07
C VAL A 282 15.43 3.06 18.68
N PHE A 283 14.95 2.13 19.48
CA PHE A 283 15.78 1.05 20.03
C PHE A 283 16.42 0.22 18.91
N SER A 284 15.64 -0.19 17.93
CA SER A 284 16.12 -1.03 16.82
C SER A 284 17.15 -0.30 15.95
N ALA A 285 16.92 0.99 15.68
CA ALA A 285 17.85 1.83 14.94
C ALA A 285 19.20 1.97 15.67
N ARG A 286 19.16 2.31 16.95
CA ARG A 286 20.38 2.46 17.80
C ARG A 286 21.14 1.15 17.95
N ALA A 287 20.43 0.03 18.19
CA ALA A 287 21.05 -1.28 18.33
C ALA A 287 21.83 -1.69 17.08
N ARG A 288 21.40 -1.22 15.90
CA ARG A 288 22.02 -1.50 14.60
C ARG A 288 22.94 -0.37 14.10
N ASN A 289 23.33 0.56 14.96
CA ASN A 289 24.25 1.67 14.65
C ASN A 289 23.75 2.62 13.55
N PHE A 290 22.45 2.85 13.43
CA PHE A 290 21.91 3.92 12.59
C PHE A 290 21.88 5.25 13.35
N ALA A 291 22.10 6.35 12.62
CA ALA A 291 22.06 7.69 13.20
C ALA A 291 20.64 8.12 13.61
N SER A 292 19.62 7.60 12.95
CA SER A 292 18.21 7.89 13.24
C SER A 292 17.28 6.73 12.86
N SER A 293 16.06 6.76 13.41
CA SER A 293 15.01 5.81 13.02
C SER A 293 14.59 5.97 11.55
N LEU A 294 14.63 7.21 11.03
CA LEU A 294 14.37 7.49 9.63
C LEU A 294 15.44 6.84 8.73
N GLU A 295 16.73 7.00 9.04
CA GLU A 295 17.81 6.36 8.30
C GLU A 295 17.66 4.83 8.31
N ALA A 296 17.38 4.24 9.49
CA ALA A 296 17.15 2.81 9.62
C ALA A 296 15.95 2.31 8.78
N ALA A 297 14.88 3.11 8.71
CA ALA A 297 13.70 2.77 7.92
C ALA A 297 13.96 2.85 6.40
N GLN A 298 14.76 3.83 5.97
CA GLN A 298 15.10 4.05 4.57
C GLN A 298 16.20 3.10 4.05
N PHE A 299 16.99 2.55 4.96
CA PHE A 299 18.14 1.71 4.62
C PHE A 299 17.77 0.48 3.79
N ALA A 300 16.64 -0.18 4.07
CA ALA A 300 16.25 -1.41 3.37
C ALA A 300 16.10 -1.23 1.85
N GLU A 301 15.72 -0.04 1.41
CA GLU A 301 15.54 0.32 0.00
C GLU A 301 16.62 1.30 -0.51
N ASP A 302 17.66 1.52 0.27
CA ASP A 302 18.75 2.48 0.01
C ASP A 302 18.21 3.87 -0.38
N MET A 303 17.13 4.27 0.30
CA MET A 303 16.44 5.52 0.03
C MET A 303 17.15 6.68 0.73
N PRO A 304 17.62 7.72 0.03
CA PRO A 304 18.21 8.87 0.66
C PRO A 304 17.24 9.56 1.63
N VAL A 305 17.68 9.85 2.86
CA VAL A 305 16.90 10.62 3.84
C VAL A 305 16.42 11.96 3.28
N GLY A 306 17.17 12.53 2.33
CA GLY A 306 16.83 13.74 1.59
C GLY A 306 15.48 13.68 0.88
N VAL A 307 15.06 12.51 0.38
CA VAL A 307 13.73 12.32 -0.25
C VAL A 307 12.62 12.66 0.73
N TYR A 308 12.70 12.14 1.95
CA TYR A 308 11.69 12.37 2.98
C TYR A 308 11.62 13.83 3.41
N ARG A 309 12.80 14.46 3.62
CA ARG A 309 12.89 15.87 4.05
C ARG A 309 12.45 16.83 2.96
N THR A 310 12.89 16.62 1.72
CA THR A 310 12.47 17.44 0.57
C THR A 310 10.96 17.35 0.34
N LEU A 311 10.35 16.17 0.50
CA LEU A 311 8.90 16.01 0.41
C LEU A 311 8.17 16.90 1.42
N ILE A 312 8.60 16.91 2.69
CA ILE A 312 7.99 17.76 3.72
C ILE A 312 8.19 19.25 3.41
N ASP A 313 9.42 19.64 3.05
CA ASP A 313 9.77 21.03 2.78
C ASP A 313 8.99 21.61 1.60
N GLU A 314 8.92 20.89 0.46
CA GLU A 314 8.18 21.30 -0.72
C GLU A 314 6.67 21.32 -0.48
N THR A 315 6.14 20.38 0.33
CA THR A 315 4.73 20.40 0.73
C THR A 315 4.42 21.61 1.61
N ASN A 316 5.28 21.92 2.56
CA ASN A 316 5.12 23.12 3.39
C ASN A 316 5.19 24.43 2.57
N ALA A 317 6.08 24.48 1.57
CA ALA A 317 6.14 25.62 0.63
C ALA A 317 4.87 25.70 -0.26
N ALA A 318 4.19 24.57 -0.48
CA ALA A 318 2.98 24.48 -1.31
C ALA A 318 1.66 24.67 -0.53
N LEU A 319 1.68 24.91 0.79
CA LEU A 319 0.46 25.15 1.58
C LEU A 319 -0.43 26.29 1.02
N PRO A 320 0.09 27.36 0.41
CA PRO A 320 -0.78 28.35 -0.25
C PRO A 320 -1.70 27.76 -1.33
N SER A 321 -1.27 26.72 -2.06
CA SER A 321 -2.12 26.03 -3.03
C SER A 321 -3.23 25.20 -2.35
N LEU A 322 -2.93 24.56 -1.22
CA LEU A 322 -3.94 23.89 -0.40
C LEU A 322 -4.94 24.90 0.17
N HIS A 323 -4.47 26.06 0.66
CA HIS A 323 -5.34 27.13 1.16
C HIS A 323 -6.25 27.71 0.05
N ARG A 324 -5.74 27.91 -1.17
CA ARG A 324 -6.54 28.29 -2.35
C ARG A 324 -7.65 27.25 -2.61
N TYR A 325 -7.31 25.94 -2.58
CA TYR A 325 -8.31 24.87 -2.72
C TYR A 325 -9.38 24.95 -1.62
N LEU A 326 -9.00 25.20 -0.38
CA LEU A 326 -9.95 25.31 0.72
C LEU A 326 -10.89 26.52 0.56
N HIS A 327 -10.39 27.67 0.12
CA HIS A 327 -11.23 28.81 -0.22
C HIS A 327 -12.16 28.51 -1.38
N LEU A 328 -11.67 27.86 -2.43
CA LEU A 328 -12.50 27.38 -3.54
C LEU A 328 -13.61 26.45 -3.03
N ARG A 329 -13.27 25.50 -2.18
CA ARG A 329 -14.19 24.57 -1.55
C ARG A 329 -15.26 25.29 -0.71
N GLN A 330 -14.85 26.26 0.11
CA GLN A 330 -15.76 27.08 0.93
C GLN A 330 -16.81 27.76 0.04
N ARG A 331 -16.36 28.39 -1.05
CA ARG A 331 -17.23 29.09 -2.02
C ARG A 331 -18.20 28.13 -2.69
N LEU A 332 -17.70 27.00 -3.24
CA LEU A 332 -18.52 26.03 -3.97
C LEU A 332 -19.56 25.33 -3.11
N LEU A 333 -19.26 25.09 -1.83
CA LEU A 333 -20.21 24.54 -0.87
C LEU A 333 -21.16 25.58 -0.26
N GLY A 334 -21.01 26.86 -0.60
CA GLY A 334 -21.85 27.94 -0.06
C GLY A 334 -21.73 28.12 1.44
N ILE A 335 -20.55 27.87 2.02
CA ILE A 335 -20.33 27.93 3.46
C ILE A 335 -20.01 29.36 3.88
N ASN A 336 -20.92 29.96 4.66
CA ASN A 336 -20.68 31.24 5.30
C ASN A 336 -19.84 31.07 6.58
N GLY A 337 -18.78 31.90 6.75
CA GLY A 337 -17.82 31.80 7.84
C GLY A 337 -16.74 30.74 7.61
N ALA A 338 -15.83 30.58 8.56
CA ALA A 338 -14.68 29.67 8.42
C ALA A 338 -15.10 28.22 8.19
N LEU A 339 -14.37 27.54 7.30
CA LEU A 339 -14.47 26.08 7.14
C LEU A 339 -14.18 25.37 8.46
N ARG A 340 -14.75 24.21 8.62
CA ARG A 340 -14.43 23.24 9.66
C ARG A 340 -13.89 21.97 9.02
N TYR A 341 -13.16 21.19 9.78
CA TYR A 341 -12.53 20.00 9.21
C TYR A 341 -13.53 19.01 8.59
N TYR A 342 -14.74 18.87 9.16
CA TYR A 342 -15.82 18.05 8.61
C TYR A 342 -16.38 18.57 7.27
N ASP A 343 -16.03 19.78 6.84
CA ASP A 343 -16.40 20.31 5.53
C ASP A 343 -15.44 19.84 4.40
N ASN A 344 -14.38 19.08 4.73
CA ASN A 344 -13.47 18.50 3.74
C ASN A 344 -14.02 17.26 3.02
N TYR A 345 -15.07 16.66 3.52
CA TYR A 345 -15.50 15.33 3.07
C TYR A 345 -16.63 15.32 2.04
N PRO A 346 -17.63 16.25 2.03
CA PRO A 346 -18.64 16.22 0.99
C PRO A 346 -18.02 16.44 -0.38
N PRO A 347 -18.49 15.77 -1.45
CA PRO A 347 -17.98 16.00 -2.80
C PRO A 347 -18.21 17.46 -3.21
N LEU A 348 -17.28 18.07 -3.94
CA LEU A 348 -17.41 19.44 -4.46
C LEU A 348 -18.58 19.54 -5.44
N PHE A 349 -18.74 18.53 -6.26
CA PHE A 349 -19.80 18.44 -7.26
C PHE A 349 -20.40 17.04 -7.21
N ALA A 350 -21.72 16.96 -7.42
CA ALA A 350 -22.44 15.69 -7.48
C ALA A 350 -23.19 15.59 -8.82
N LEU A 351 -23.05 14.45 -9.47
CA LEU A 351 -23.82 14.14 -10.67
C LEU A 351 -25.16 13.53 -10.30
N ARG A 352 -26.22 14.02 -10.95
CA ARG A 352 -27.58 13.48 -10.81
C ARG A 352 -28.26 13.38 -12.18
N PRO A 353 -28.61 12.18 -12.65
CA PRO A 353 -28.34 10.88 -11.98
C PRO A 353 -26.83 10.61 -11.88
N ALA A 354 -26.43 9.76 -10.95
CA ALA A 354 -25.07 9.27 -10.86
C ALA A 354 -24.75 8.51 -12.18
N PRO A 355 -23.54 8.70 -12.75
CA PRO A 355 -23.13 7.93 -13.92
C PRO A 355 -23.03 6.44 -13.57
N ASN A 356 -23.40 5.60 -14.53
CA ASN A 356 -23.29 4.17 -14.42
C ASN A 356 -22.17 3.70 -15.37
N PHE A 357 -21.22 2.92 -14.86
CA PHE A 357 -20.10 2.36 -15.59
C PHE A 357 -20.09 0.84 -15.39
N SER A 358 -20.72 0.12 -16.32
CA SER A 358 -20.62 -1.35 -16.35
C SER A 358 -19.14 -1.79 -16.43
N VAL A 359 -18.86 -3.05 -16.13
CA VAL A 359 -17.51 -3.62 -16.29
C VAL A 359 -17.00 -3.43 -17.73
N ALA A 360 -17.84 -3.72 -18.73
CA ALA A 360 -17.51 -3.55 -20.14
C ALA A 360 -17.23 -2.08 -20.51
N ASP A 361 -17.99 -1.12 -19.96
CA ASP A 361 -17.69 0.31 -20.12
C ASP A 361 -16.38 0.69 -19.45
N SER A 362 -16.11 0.15 -18.26
CA SER A 362 -14.89 0.41 -17.51
C SER A 362 -13.65 -0.11 -18.24
N GLU A 363 -13.71 -1.31 -18.81
CA GLU A 363 -12.64 -1.89 -19.65
C GLU A 363 -12.39 -1.05 -20.89
N ARG A 364 -13.46 -0.69 -21.64
CA ARG A 364 -13.37 0.15 -22.85
C ARG A 364 -12.78 1.52 -22.53
N ILE A 365 -13.29 2.21 -21.51
CA ILE A 365 -12.83 3.55 -21.12
C ILE A 365 -11.37 3.48 -20.65
N THR A 366 -10.98 2.44 -19.91
CA THR A 366 -9.59 2.24 -19.51
C THR A 366 -8.67 2.12 -20.70
N LEU A 367 -9.02 1.31 -21.72
CA LEU A 367 -8.24 1.19 -22.96
C LEU A 367 -8.13 2.53 -23.71
N GLU A 368 -9.23 3.28 -23.79
CA GLU A 368 -9.24 4.59 -24.45
C GLU A 368 -8.38 5.62 -23.69
N ALA A 369 -8.47 5.65 -22.38
CA ALA A 369 -7.74 6.58 -21.52
C ALA A 369 -6.24 6.32 -21.49
N LEU A 370 -5.83 5.06 -21.62
CA LEU A 370 -4.43 4.65 -21.52
C LEU A 370 -3.69 4.57 -22.87
N GLN A 371 -4.31 5.04 -23.96
CA GLN A 371 -3.65 5.13 -25.28
C GLN A 371 -2.26 5.83 -25.24
N PRO A 372 -2.01 6.87 -24.43
CA PRO A 372 -0.69 7.48 -24.35
C PRO A 372 0.42 6.51 -23.92
N LEU A 373 0.10 5.39 -23.27
CA LEU A 373 1.06 4.36 -22.83
C LEU A 373 1.49 3.42 -23.98
N GLY A 374 0.85 3.52 -25.16
CA GLY A 374 1.24 2.78 -26.37
C GLY A 374 0.63 1.40 -26.51
N GLU A 375 0.76 0.85 -27.71
CA GLU A 375 0.06 -0.36 -28.11
C GLU A 375 0.48 -1.60 -27.30
N ASP A 376 1.77 -1.74 -27.01
CA ASP A 376 2.27 -2.88 -26.21
C ASP A 376 1.61 -2.94 -24.83
N TYR A 377 1.41 -1.78 -24.17
CA TYR A 377 0.71 -1.67 -22.90
C TYR A 377 -0.78 -2.04 -23.05
N LEU A 378 -1.43 -1.55 -24.10
CA LEU A 378 -2.84 -1.84 -24.36
C LEU A 378 -3.09 -3.31 -24.72
N GLU A 379 -2.15 -3.96 -25.39
CA GLU A 379 -2.26 -5.39 -25.69
C GLU A 379 -2.22 -6.26 -24.43
N LEU A 380 -1.39 -5.90 -23.45
CA LEU A 380 -1.39 -6.56 -22.13
C LEU A 380 -2.74 -6.41 -21.44
N LEU A 381 -3.36 -5.22 -21.50
CA LEU A 381 -4.69 -4.98 -20.96
C LEU A 381 -5.77 -5.81 -21.68
N ARG A 382 -5.78 -5.80 -23.02
CA ARG A 382 -6.77 -6.58 -23.81
C ARG A 382 -6.67 -8.07 -23.52
N ARG A 383 -5.45 -8.60 -23.44
CA ARG A 383 -5.21 -10.00 -23.06
C ARG A 383 -5.77 -10.30 -21.68
N GLY A 384 -5.57 -9.41 -20.74
CA GLY A 384 -6.05 -9.59 -19.38
C GLY A 384 -7.57 -9.46 -19.25
N PHE A 385 -8.20 -8.50 -19.93
CA PHE A 385 -9.66 -8.34 -19.95
C PHE A 385 -10.36 -9.53 -20.63
N ALA A 386 -9.74 -10.09 -21.67
CA ALA A 386 -10.25 -11.30 -22.32
C ALA A 386 -10.07 -12.57 -21.47
N GLY A 387 -9.15 -12.53 -20.49
CA GLY A 387 -8.87 -13.64 -19.58
C GLY A 387 -9.81 -13.67 -18.38
N ARG A 388 -9.78 -14.80 -17.66
CA ARG A 388 -10.49 -14.93 -16.38
C ARG A 388 -9.56 -14.61 -15.21
N TRP A 389 -9.01 -13.37 -15.22
CA TRP A 389 -8.00 -12.92 -14.24
C TRP A 389 -8.62 -12.11 -13.09
N MET A 390 -9.90 -11.74 -13.23
CA MET A 390 -10.60 -10.89 -12.26
C MET A 390 -11.70 -11.63 -11.51
N ASN A 391 -11.82 -11.39 -10.20
CA ASN A 391 -13.01 -11.64 -9.41
C ASN A 391 -13.71 -10.29 -9.20
N VAL A 392 -14.79 -10.04 -9.95
CA VAL A 392 -15.28 -8.69 -10.23
C VAL A 392 -16.31 -8.21 -9.23
N TYR A 393 -17.37 -8.99 -8.98
CA TYR A 393 -18.55 -8.50 -8.28
C TYR A 393 -18.51 -8.79 -6.77
N PRO A 394 -19.11 -7.92 -5.93
CA PRO A 394 -19.27 -8.21 -4.51
C PRO A 394 -20.27 -9.35 -4.30
N HIS A 395 -19.99 -10.21 -3.35
CA HIS A 395 -20.92 -11.22 -2.86
C HIS A 395 -20.69 -11.53 -1.38
N PRO A 396 -21.67 -12.16 -0.69
CA PRO A 396 -21.53 -12.47 0.74
C PRO A 396 -20.33 -13.39 1.01
N GLY A 397 -19.48 -12.98 1.96
CA GLY A 397 -18.27 -13.71 2.35
C GLY A 397 -17.00 -13.32 1.61
N LYS A 398 -17.09 -12.66 0.46
CA LYS A 398 -15.93 -12.16 -0.28
C LYS A 398 -15.15 -11.10 0.51
N ALA A 399 -13.84 -11.09 0.36
CA ALA A 399 -13.00 -10.04 0.90
C ALA A 399 -13.36 -8.66 0.34
N ALA A 400 -13.34 -7.64 1.20
CA ALA A 400 -13.66 -6.26 0.83
C ALA A 400 -12.48 -5.55 0.16
N GLY A 401 -12.76 -4.45 -0.55
CA GLY A 401 -11.75 -3.64 -1.24
C GLY A 401 -11.45 -4.12 -2.66
N GLY A 402 -10.33 -3.66 -3.20
CA GLY A 402 -9.75 -4.08 -4.47
C GLY A 402 -8.27 -4.31 -4.29
N TYR A 403 -7.69 -5.26 -5.00
CA TYR A 403 -6.24 -5.48 -5.05
C TYR A 403 -5.83 -6.32 -6.26
N MET A 404 -4.57 -6.17 -6.67
CA MET A 404 -3.87 -7.05 -7.59
C MET A 404 -2.95 -8.01 -6.81
N SER A 405 -2.90 -9.27 -7.23
CA SER A 405 -2.00 -10.31 -6.74
C SER A 405 -1.15 -10.87 -7.88
N GLY A 406 0.12 -10.46 -7.93
CA GLY A 406 1.06 -10.83 -8.98
C GLY A 406 2.31 -11.57 -8.49
N GLY A 407 2.31 -12.09 -7.25
CA GLY A 407 3.52 -12.73 -6.70
C GLY A 407 3.91 -14.07 -7.33
N ALA A 408 2.99 -14.76 -7.99
CA ALA A 408 3.27 -16.02 -8.68
C ALA A 408 3.95 -15.76 -10.03
N TYR A 409 5.27 -15.80 -10.06
CA TYR A 409 6.09 -15.41 -11.21
C TYR A 409 5.75 -16.13 -12.52
N ASP A 410 5.34 -17.40 -12.46
CA ASP A 410 5.07 -18.23 -13.64
C ASP A 410 3.66 -18.07 -14.21
N VAL A 411 2.83 -17.27 -13.56
CA VAL A 411 1.41 -17.15 -13.87
C VAL A 411 1.07 -15.65 -13.97
N HIS A 412 0.05 -15.34 -14.74
CA HIS A 412 -0.47 -13.98 -14.83
C HIS A 412 -0.97 -13.46 -13.46
N PRO A 413 -1.02 -12.13 -13.27
CA PRO A 413 -1.62 -11.56 -12.06
C PRO A 413 -3.12 -11.79 -11.99
N TYR A 414 -3.67 -11.79 -10.77
CA TYR A 414 -5.09 -11.87 -10.48
C TYR A 414 -5.57 -10.61 -9.80
N LEU A 415 -6.82 -10.20 -10.05
CA LEU A 415 -7.41 -9.01 -9.47
C LEU A 415 -8.68 -9.36 -8.69
N LEU A 416 -8.77 -8.93 -7.43
CA LEU A 416 -10.01 -8.91 -6.68
C LEU A 416 -10.60 -7.51 -6.74
N LEU A 417 -11.85 -7.42 -7.16
CA LEU A 417 -12.62 -6.18 -7.26
C LEU A 417 -13.95 -6.33 -6.50
N ASN A 418 -14.59 -5.22 -6.18
CA ASN A 418 -15.95 -5.17 -5.68
C ASN A 418 -16.71 -4.09 -6.48
N HIS A 419 -16.94 -4.37 -7.76
CA HIS A 419 -17.47 -3.43 -8.74
C HIS A 419 -18.94 -3.10 -8.49
N ASN A 420 -19.29 -1.81 -8.43
CA ASN A 420 -20.61 -1.29 -8.15
C ASN A 420 -21.16 -0.36 -9.24
N ASP A 421 -20.63 -0.49 -10.47
CA ASP A 421 -21.01 0.30 -11.65
C ASP A 421 -20.90 1.83 -11.48
N ASP A 422 -20.06 2.31 -10.57
CA ASP A 422 -19.82 3.73 -10.33
C ASP A 422 -18.43 4.18 -10.82
N TYR A 423 -18.15 5.48 -10.80
CA TYR A 423 -16.85 6.02 -11.20
C TYR A 423 -15.70 5.48 -10.34
N GLN A 424 -15.95 5.24 -9.05
CA GLN A 424 -14.93 4.69 -8.17
C GLN A 424 -14.52 3.27 -8.62
N SER A 425 -15.47 2.48 -9.05
CA SER A 425 -15.22 1.12 -9.57
C SER A 425 -14.45 1.14 -10.89
N LEU A 426 -14.77 2.08 -11.79
CA LEU A 426 -13.98 2.33 -13.02
C LEU A 426 -12.53 2.72 -12.66
N SER A 427 -12.35 3.67 -11.75
CA SER A 427 -11.02 4.10 -11.29
C SER A 427 -10.23 2.96 -10.65
N THR A 428 -10.90 2.10 -9.86
CA THR A 428 -10.28 0.91 -9.25
C THR A 428 -9.83 -0.09 -10.33
N ILE A 429 -10.61 -0.34 -11.38
CA ILE A 429 -10.18 -1.17 -12.51
C ILE A 429 -8.90 -0.60 -13.14
N ALA A 430 -8.87 0.68 -13.47
CA ALA A 430 -7.68 1.31 -14.06
C ALA A 430 -6.46 1.22 -13.14
N HIS A 431 -6.65 1.40 -11.83
CA HIS A 431 -5.62 1.29 -10.79
C HIS A 431 -5.03 -0.11 -10.70
N GLU A 432 -5.87 -1.12 -10.45
CA GLU A 432 -5.40 -2.50 -10.26
C GLU A 432 -4.78 -3.08 -11.54
N TRP A 433 -5.26 -2.67 -12.71
CA TRP A 433 -4.62 -3.01 -13.98
C TRP A 433 -3.29 -2.29 -14.20
N GLY A 434 -3.05 -1.14 -13.58
CA GLY A 434 -1.73 -0.52 -13.52
C GLY A 434 -0.71 -1.43 -12.84
N HIS A 435 -1.06 -1.99 -11.68
CA HIS A 435 -0.25 -2.98 -10.99
C HIS A 435 -0.08 -4.27 -11.81
N ALA A 436 -1.16 -4.75 -12.45
CA ALA A 436 -1.11 -5.98 -13.22
C ALA A 436 -0.17 -5.86 -14.43
N VAL A 437 -0.26 -4.78 -15.20
CA VAL A 437 0.64 -4.56 -16.34
C VAL A 437 2.08 -4.35 -15.87
N HIS A 438 2.31 -3.62 -14.76
CA HIS A 438 3.63 -3.50 -14.17
C HIS A 438 4.23 -4.88 -13.86
N THR A 439 3.46 -5.75 -13.20
CA THR A 439 3.89 -7.13 -12.90
C THR A 439 4.23 -7.92 -14.16
N LEU A 440 3.38 -7.86 -15.19
CA LEU A 440 3.63 -8.54 -16.47
C LEU A 440 4.92 -8.06 -17.14
N LEU A 441 5.17 -6.74 -17.15
CA LEU A 441 6.38 -6.15 -17.71
C LEU A 441 7.63 -6.58 -16.94
N VAL A 442 7.55 -6.69 -15.62
CA VAL A 442 8.66 -7.19 -14.78
C VAL A 442 8.92 -8.66 -15.03
N HIS A 443 7.88 -9.51 -15.05
CA HIS A 443 8.04 -10.95 -15.26
C HIS A 443 8.61 -11.28 -16.64
N ASP A 444 8.33 -10.46 -17.65
CA ASP A 444 8.91 -10.60 -18.98
C ASP A 444 10.39 -10.18 -19.03
N ALA A 445 10.78 -9.16 -18.27
CA ALA A 445 12.10 -8.54 -18.36
C ALA A 445 13.11 -9.04 -17.34
N GLN A 446 12.67 -9.55 -16.19
CA GLN A 446 13.54 -9.88 -15.07
C GLN A 446 13.46 -11.37 -14.68
N PRO A 447 14.57 -11.99 -14.25
CA PRO A 447 14.51 -13.31 -13.62
C PRO A 447 13.74 -13.22 -12.28
N PHE A 448 13.21 -14.34 -11.80
CA PHE A 448 12.43 -14.43 -10.57
C PHE A 448 13.08 -13.71 -9.37
N GLU A 449 14.39 -13.81 -9.22
CA GLU A 449 15.15 -13.22 -8.13
C GLU A 449 15.13 -11.68 -8.12
N LYS A 450 14.87 -11.07 -9.28
CA LYS A 450 14.78 -9.63 -9.49
C LYS A 450 13.37 -9.17 -9.89
N ALA A 451 12.37 -10.07 -9.86
CA ALA A 451 11.00 -9.74 -10.27
C ALA A 451 10.20 -9.01 -9.19
N ASN A 452 10.66 -9.00 -7.95
CA ASN A 452 9.98 -8.26 -6.89
C ASN A 452 10.37 -6.78 -6.95
N TYR A 453 9.39 -5.88 -7.03
CA TYR A 453 9.61 -4.42 -7.07
C TYR A 453 9.16 -3.73 -5.78
N SER A 454 9.79 -2.59 -5.48
CA SER A 454 9.48 -1.80 -4.29
C SER A 454 8.08 -1.17 -4.33
N LEU A 455 7.45 -1.06 -3.17
CA LEU A 455 6.21 -0.29 -3.00
C LEU A 455 6.38 1.18 -3.38
N PHE A 456 7.58 1.73 -3.27
CA PHE A 456 7.89 3.09 -3.70
C PHE A 456 7.63 3.32 -5.20
N ILE A 457 7.82 2.29 -6.04
CA ILE A 457 7.56 2.33 -7.49
C ILE A 457 6.17 1.78 -7.82
N ALA A 458 5.67 0.83 -7.06
CA ALA A 458 4.45 0.07 -7.36
C ALA A 458 3.26 0.96 -7.72
N GLU A 459 3.02 1.99 -6.89
CA GLU A 459 1.89 2.91 -7.09
C GLU A 459 2.08 3.90 -8.26
N SER A 460 3.26 3.97 -8.84
CA SER A 460 3.49 4.87 -10.00
C SER A 460 2.76 4.40 -11.25
N ALA A 461 2.63 3.09 -11.43
CA ALA A 461 1.87 2.52 -12.53
C ALA A 461 0.35 2.69 -12.32
N SER A 462 -0.14 2.35 -11.13
CA SER A 462 -1.56 2.40 -10.78
C SER A 462 -2.09 3.82 -10.73
N ILE A 463 -1.42 4.74 -10.02
CA ILE A 463 -1.80 6.15 -9.96
C ILE A 463 -1.58 6.84 -11.32
N GLY A 464 -0.57 6.43 -12.08
CA GLY A 464 -0.38 6.89 -13.47
C GLY A 464 -1.58 6.59 -14.35
N ASN A 465 -2.11 5.38 -14.27
CA ASN A 465 -3.34 4.99 -14.96
C ASN A 465 -4.54 5.83 -14.50
N GLU A 466 -4.73 6.04 -13.17
CA GLU A 466 -5.80 6.89 -12.66
C GLU A 466 -5.69 8.34 -13.16
N MET A 467 -4.47 8.89 -13.25
CA MET A 467 -4.25 10.25 -13.74
C MET A 467 -4.56 10.40 -15.23
N LEU A 468 -4.17 9.43 -16.05
CA LEU A 468 -4.55 9.40 -17.46
C LEU A 468 -6.06 9.21 -17.64
N LEU A 469 -6.68 8.36 -16.81
CA LEU A 469 -8.11 8.16 -16.81
C LEU A 469 -8.86 9.46 -16.47
N ILE A 470 -8.49 10.15 -15.40
CA ILE A 470 -9.19 11.38 -15.01
C ILE A 470 -9.02 12.49 -16.05
N ASP A 471 -7.85 12.60 -16.67
CA ASP A 471 -7.62 13.54 -17.78
C ASP A 471 -8.49 13.21 -18.98
N TYR A 472 -8.61 11.93 -19.33
CA TYR A 472 -9.52 11.46 -20.38
C TYR A 472 -10.98 11.81 -20.07
N MET A 473 -11.44 11.54 -18.82
CA MET A 473 -12.82 11.84 -18.39
C MET A 473 -13.11 13.35 -18.41
N VAL A 474 -12.17 14.17 -17.99
CA VAL A 474 -12.29 15.65 -18.08
C VAL A 474 -12.38 16.12 -19.53
N ALA A 475 -11.57 15.55 -20.42
CA ALA A 475 -11.55 15.92 -21.85
C ALA A 475 -12.82 15.49 -22.59
N HIS A 476 -13.42 14.35 -22.23
CA HIS A 476 -14.59 13.76 -22.88
C HIS A 476 -15.91 13.99 -22.12
N ALA A 477 -15.90 14.87 -21.11
CA ALA A 477 -17.09 15.23 -20.37
C ALA A 477 -18.16 15.85 -21.28
N ARG A 478 -19.39 15.32 -21.20
CA ARG A 478 -20.53 15.70 -22.06
C ARG A 478 -21.23 16.98 -21.64
N SER A 479 -20.94 17.44 -20.45
CA SER A 479 -21.53 18.65 -19.87
C SER A 479 -20.55 19.38 -18.95
N LYS A 480 -20.83 20.68 -18.69
CA LYS A 480 -20.11 21.47 -17.69
C LYS A 480 -20.12 20.79 -16.31
N THR A 481 -21.26 20.27 -15.90
CA THR A 481 -21.44 19.62 -14.58
C THR A 481 -20.61 18.34 -14.47
N GLU A 482 -20.58 17.54 -15.53
CA GLU A 482 -19.76 16.32 -15.59
C GLU A 482 -18.25 16.66 -15.55
N ARG A 483 -17.83 17.67 -16.29
CA ARG A 483 -16.45 18.14 -16.26
C ARG A 483 -16.02 18.63 -14.88
N LEU A 484 -16.87 19.43 -14.22
CA LEU A 484 -16.64 19.91 -12.86
C LEU A 484 -16.54 18.76 -11.85
N TYR A 485 -17.37 17.73 -12.02
CA TYR A 485 -17.32 16.53 -11.17
C TYR A 485 -15.93 15.87 -11.23
N TYR A 486 -15.42 15.57 -12.43
CA TYR A 486 -14.10 14.95 -12.58
C TYR A 486 -12.95 15.85 -12.10
N LEU A 487 -13.01 17.14 -12.37
CA LEU A 487 -12.04 18.10 -11.80
C LEU A 487 -12.06 18.12 -10.27
N GLY A 488 -13.24 18.02 -9.66
CA GLY A 488 -13.40 17.93 -8.21
C GLY A 488 -12.82 16.65 -7.63
N VAL A 489 -13.03 15.51 -8.31
CA VAL A 489 -12.42 14.22 -7.94
C VAL A 489 -10.89 14.30 -7.97
N ALA A 490 -10.31 14.87 -9.04
CA ALA A 490 -8.86 15.04 -9.16
C ALA A 490 -8.27 15.90 -8.03
N LEU A 491 -8.94 16.99 -7.63
CA LEU A 491 -8.50 17.81 -6.49
C LEU A 491 -8.54 17.06 -5.16
N ASP A 492 -9.63 16.31 -4.93
CA ASP A 492 -9.76 15.53 -3.69
C ASP A 492 -8.70 14.42 -3.62
N GLN A 493 -8.33 13.79 -4.74
CA GLN A 493 -7.24 12.82 -4.81
C GLN A 493 -5.90 13.45 -4.39
N ILE A 494 -5.55 14.62 -4.94
CA ILE A 494 -4.29 15.32 -4.56
C ILE A 494 -4.31 15.70 -3.08
N ARG A 495 -5.42 16.24 -2.57
CA ARG A 495 -5.53 16.59 -1.14
C ARG A 495 -5.33 15.38 -0.24
N THR A 496 -5.96 14.25 -0.55
CA THR A 496 -5.96 13.06 0.31
C THR A 496 -4.70 12.23 0.19
N THR A 497 -4.15 12.10 -1.03
CA THR A 497 -3.01 11.23 -1.29
C THR A 497 -1.67 11.97 -1.18
N PHE A 498 -1.66 13.29 -1.31
CA PHE A 498 -0.44 14.09 -1.13
C PHE A 498 -0.46 14.87 0.19
N PHE A 499 -1.21 15.97 0.31
CA PHE A 499 -1.11 16.86 1.46
C PHE A 499 -1.42 16.16 2.80
N ARG A 500 -2.47 15.34 2.85
CA ARG A 500 -2.82 14.62 4.07
C ARG A 500 -1.76 13.58 4.45
N GLN A 501 -1.19 12.88 3.48
CA GLN A 501 -0.17 11.87 3.74
C GLN A 501 1.16 12.50 4.18
N VAL A 502 1.52 13.66 3.63
CA VAL A 502 2.71 14.39 4.08
C VAL A 502 2.52 14.98 5.48
N GLN A 503 1.31 15.45 5.82
CA GLN A 503 1.00 15.85 7.19
C GLN A 503 1.21 14.69 8.18
N PHE A 504 0.82 13.46 7.80
CA PHE A 504 1.11 12.27 8.61
C PHE A 504 2.59 11.97 8.68
N ALA A 505 3.30 12.06 7.57
CA ALA A 505 4.74 11.85 7.51
C ALA A 505 5.49 12.88 8.39
N GLU A 506 5.13 14.16 8.32
CA GLU A 506 5.73 15.21 9.19
C GLU A 506 5.44 14.94 10.67
N PHE A 507 4.25 14.45 11.01
CA PHE A 507 3.95 14.04 12.39
C PHE A 507 4.78 12.84 12.83
N GLU A 508 4.87 11.81 11.99
CA GLU A 508 5.67 10.61 12.25
C GLU A 508 7.14 10.95 12.50
N LEU A 509 7.72 11.78 11.63
CA LEU A 509 9.10 12.26 11.81
C LEU A 509 9.28 12.97 13.15
N ARG A 510 8.40 13.90 13.49
CA ARG A 510 8.51 14.69 14.74
C ARG A 510 8.41 13.85 16.00
N ILE A 511 7.53 12.84 16.06
CA ILE A 511 7.44 11.98 17.25
C ILE A 511 8.67 11.08 17.40
N HIS A 512 9.31 10.65 16.29
CA HIS A 512 10.56 9.92 16.34
C HIS A 512 11.72 10.83 16.77
N GLU A 513 11.85 12.04 16.22
CA GLU A 513 12.87 13.02 16.60
C GLU A 513 12.75 13.41 18.09
N GLU A 514 11.55 13.63 18.63
CA GLU A 514 11.33 13.86 20.07
C GLU A 514 11.83 12.69 20.92
N GLN A 515 11.51 11.47 20.52
CA GLN A 515 11.94 10.27 21.24
C GLN A 515 13.46 10.03 21.14
N GLU A 516 14.07 10.32 19.99
CA GLU A 516 15.51 10.24 19.78
C GLU A 516 16.27 11.26 20.63
N ALA A 517 15.69 12.45 20.81
CA ALA A 517 16.21 13.50 21.69
C ALA A 517 16.02 13.19 23.20
N GLY A 518 15.34 12.09 23.55
CA GLY A 518 15.07 11.69 24.92
C GLY A 518 13.87 12.40 25.55
N HIS A 519 13.06 13.08 24.78
CA HIS A 519 11.84 13.73 25.28
C HIS A 519 10.71 12.71 25.46
N ALA A 520 9.96 12.88 26.54
CA ALA A 520 8.83 11.99 26.83
C ALA A 520 7.65 12.27 25.90
N LEU A 521 7.11 11.21 25.28
CA LEU A 521 5.88 11.23 24.53
C LEU A 521 4.69 10.80 25.41
N SER A 522 3.55 11.43 25.20
CA SER A 522 2.27 11.04 25.78
C SER A 522 1.15 11.29 24.77
N GLY A 523 -0.02 10.69 24.95
CA GLY A 523 -1.17 10.95 24.10
C GLY A 523 -1.54 12.43 24.02
N ALA A 524 -1.43 13.15 25.14
CA ALA A 524 -1.66 14.61 25.19
C ALA A 524 -0.61 15.40 24.39
N ARG A 525 0.69 15.04 24.54
CA ARG A 525 1.77 15.66 23.78
C ARG A 525 1.62 15.39 22.27
N MET A 526 1.33 14.16 21.89
CA MET A 526 1.06 13.80 20.50
C MET A 526 -0.13 14.57 19.92
N SER A 527 -1.24 14.69 20.65
CA SER A 527 -2.38 15.51 20.20
C SER A 527 -2.03 16.98 20.09
N GLN A 528 -1.20 17.53 20.97
CA GLN A 528 -0.72 18.91 20.86
C GLN A 528 0.12 19.11 19.59
N MET A 529 1.05 18.21 19.31
CA MET A 529 1.92 18.25 18.11
C MET A 529 1.08 18.11 16.84
N TYR A 530 0.16 17.13 16.81
CA TYR A 530 -0.71 16.90 15.69
C TYR A 530 -1.65 18.08 15.43
N CYS A 531 -2.21 18.67 16.49
CA CYS A 531 -3.02 19.88 16.41
C CYS A 531 -2.25 21.07 15.80
N GLY A 532 -0.97 21.24 16.17
CA GLY A 532 -0.10 22.24 15.58
C GLY A 532 0.06 22.06 14.07
N LEU A 533 0.24 20.81 13.62
CA LEU A 533 0.31 20.48 12.19
C LEU A 533 -1.03 20.72 11.48
N LEU A 534 -2.15 20.30 12.05
CA LEU A 534 -3.48 20.59 11.47
C LEU A 534 -3.68 22.08 11.27
N ARG A 535 -3.39 22.91 12.29
CA ARG A 535 -3.52 24.36 12.19
C ARG A 535 -2.65 24.96 11.10
N LYS A 536 -1.40 24.48 11.00
CA LYS A 536 -0.45 24.89 9.97
C LYS A 536 -0.96 24.52 8.57
N TYR A 537 -1.25 23.25 8.33
CA TYR A 537 -1.65 22.75 7.01
C TYR A 537 -2.96 23.38 6.52
N TYR A 538 -3.92 23.58 7.41
CA TYR A 538 -5.25 24.10 7.05
C TYR A 538 -5.41 25.61 7.28
N GLY A 539 -4.30 26.34 7.54
CA GLY A 539 -4.27 27.80 7.54
C GLY A 539 -5.18 28.43 8.61
N GLU A 540 -5.18 27.87 9.85
CA GLU A 540 -6.05 28.45 10.92
C GLU A 540 -5.65 29.87 11.27
N ALA A 541 -4.34 30.19 11.26
CA ALA A 541 -3.82 31.54 11.53
C ALA A 541 -4.28 32.56 10.48
N ASP A 542 -4.48 32.13 9.25
CA ASP A 542 -4.94 32.95 8.12
C ASP A 542 -6.46 32.91 7.95
N GLY A 543 -7.18 32.30 8.89
CA GLY A 543 -8.66 32.22 8.87
C GLY A 543 -9.25 31.28 7.82
N VAL A 544 -8.44 30.42 7.18
CA VAL A 544 -8.86 29.49 6.13
C VAL A 544 -9.78 28.41 6.70
N MET A 545 -9.33 27.73 7.76
CA MET A 545 -10.11 26.68 8.41
C MET A 545 -9.92 26.74 9.92
N LYS A 546 -11.00 26.62 10.68
CA LYS A 546 -10.92 26.49 12.14
C LYS A 546 -10.83 25.02 12.53
N ILE A 547 -9.81 24.65 13.29
CA ILE A 547 -9.57 23.29 13.75
C ILE A 547 -10.23 23.07 15.11
N ASP A 548 -11.10 22.09 15.17
CA ASP A 548 -11.74 21.68 16.42
C ASP A 548 -10.77 20.83 17.25
N PRO A 549 -10.58 21.12 18.56
CA PRO A 549 -9.68 20.36 19.41
C PRO A 549 -9.99 18.85 19.47
N ALA A 550 -11.25 18.48 19.31
CA ALA A 550 -11.66 17.07 19.27
C ALA A 550 -10.98 16.27 18.15
N TYR A 551 -10.55 16.94 17.08
CA TYR A 551 -9.89 16.28 15.94
C TYR A 551 -8.40 16.07 16.14
N CYS A 552 -7.79 16.69 17.12
CA CYS A 552 -6.36 16.56 17.40
C CYS A 552 -5.93 15.13 17.80
N ILE A 553 -6.86 14.22 18.00
CA ILE A 553 -6.67 12.79 18.26
C ILE A 553 -6.55 11.95 16.97
N GLU A 554 -6.71 12.52 15.78
CA GLU A 554 -6.73 11.74 14.53
C GLU A 554 -5.52 10.81 14.36
N TRP A 555 -4.36 11.18 14.90
CA TRP A 555 -3.16 10.33 14.86
C TRP A 555 -3.41 8.93 15.41
N ALA A 556 -4.29 8.77 16.41
CA ALA A 556 -4.61 7.48 17.00
C ALA A 556 -5.43 6.56 16.05
N PHE A 557 -6.19 7.17 15.15
CA PHE A 557 -6.98 6.45 14.13
C PHE A 557 -6.10 5.87 13.01
N ILE A 558 -4.91 6.42 12.77
CA ILE A 558 -4.06 6.09 11.63
C ILE A 558 -3.17 4.86 11.95
N PRO A 559 -3.48 3.66 11.41
CA PRO A 559 -2.71 2.45 11.68
C PRO A 559 -1.31 2.49 11.05
N HIS A 560 -1.09 3.34 10.07
CA HIS A 560 0.17 3.47 9.33
C HIS A 560 1.35 3.85 10.22
N PHE A 561 1.14 4.58 11.32
CA PHE A 561 2.21 4.92 12.27
C PHE A 561 2.80 3.70 13.02
N TYR A 562 2.18 2.53 12.87
CA TYR A 562 2.73 1.27 13.35
C TYR A 562 3.54 0.52 12.27
N ARG A 563 3.75 1.14 11.10
CA ARG A 563 4.55 0.65 9.97
C ARG A 563 5.67 1.65 9.65
N ASN A 564 6.58 1.81 10.55
CA ASN A 564 7.79 2.63 10.55
C ASN A 564 8.12 3.37 9.22
N PHE A 565 7.83 4.66 9.17
CA PHE A 565 8.04 5.54 8.02
C PHE A 565 7.48 5.01 6.68
N TYR A 566 6.28 4.43 6.72
CA TYR A 566 5.63 3.92 5.50
C TYR A 566 4.81 5.00 4.77
N VAL A 567 4.14 5.88 5.54
CA VAL A 567 3.04 6.72 5.02
C VAL A 567 3.45 7.72 3.94
N TYR A 568 4.71 8.16 3.93
CA TYR A 568 5.22 9.12 2.95
C TYR A 568 5.20 8.57 1.52
N GLN A 569 5.25 7.25 1.34
CA GLN A 569 5.30 6.60 0.02
C GLN A 569 4.07 6.89 -0.84
N TYR A 570 2.91 7.13 -0.24
CA TYR A 570 1.73 7.58 -0.99
C TYR A 570 1.96 8.94 -1.67
N ALA A 571 2.60 9.87 -0.97
CA ALA A 571 2.84 11.20 -1.49
C ALA A 571 3.96 11.22 -2.55
N THR A 572 5.01 10.43 -2.38
CA THR A 572 6.07 10.29 -3.39
C THR A 572 5.53 9.61 -4.64
N SER A 573 4.70 8.58 -4.50
CA SER A 573 4.10 7.87 -5.62
C SER A 573 3.19 8.76 -6.47
N ILE A 574 2.29 9.55 -5.85
CA ILE A 574 1.43 10.46 -6.62
C ILE A 574 2.24 11.59 -7.27
N ALA A 575 3.30 12.08 -6.63
CA ALA A 575 4.18 13.09 -7.22
C ALA A 575 4.96 12.53 -8.42
N GLY A 576 5.52 11.32 -8.29
CA GLY A 576 6.20 10.62 -9.36
C GLY A 576 5.28 10.31 -10.53
N ALA A 577 4.07 9.79 -10.26
CA ALA A 577 3.05 9.51 -11.27
C ALA A 577 2.63 10.78 -12.03
N ALA A 578 2.39 11.90 -11.33
CA ALA A 578 2.05 13.17 -11.96
C ALA A 578 3.17 13.69 -12.87
N TYR A 579 4.41 13.61 -12.39
CA TYR A 579 5.57 14.04 -13.17
C TYR A 579 5.70 13.23 -14.47
N MET A 580 5.56 11.90 -14.37
CA MET A 580 5.67 11.00 -15.52
C MET A 580 4.51 11.15 -16.49
N THR A 581 3.27 11.21 -16.02
CA THR A 581 2.11 11.35 -16.91
C THR A 581 2.09 12.69 -17.62
N ASP A 582 2.45 13.79 -16.94
CA ASP A 582 2.62 15.10 -17.58
C ASP A 582 3.72 15.06 -18.67
N ALA A 583 4.84 14.35 -18.40
CA ALA A 583 5.91 14.15 -19.39
C ALA A 583 5.44 13.30 -20.59
N ILE A 584 4.72 12.21 -20.36
CA ILE A 584 4.18 11.34 -21.43
C ILE A 584 3.22 12.13 -22.32
N LEU A 585 2.32 12.91 -21.74
CA LEU A 585 1.37 13.71 -22.52
C LEU A 585 2.05 14.85 -23.32
N LYS A 586 3.18 15.38 -22.83
CA LYS A 586 3.91 16.47 -23.45
C LYS A 586 4.94 16.02 -24.49
N GLU A 587 5.73 14.98 -24.17
CA GLU A 587 6.87 14.52 -24.93
C GLU A 587 6.55 13.30 -25.82
N GLY A 588 5.48 12.58 -25.52
CA GLY A 588 5.06 11.37 -26.25
C GLY A 588 5.97 10.17 -26.02
N ALA A 589 6.40 9.52 -27.11
CA ALA A 589 7.13 8.26 -27.09
C ALA A 589 8.41 8.28 -26.22
N PRO A 590 9.28 9.28 -26.22
CA PRO A 590 10.49 9.27 -25.40
C PRO A 590 10.20 9.17 -23.89
N ALA A 591 9.21 9.89 -23.37
CA ALA A 591 8.83 9.83 -21.96
C ALA A 591 8.13 8.51 -21.63
N ARG A 592 7.28 8.02 -22.54
CA ARG A 592 6.65 6.70 -22.41
C ARG A 592 7.69 5.58 -22.28
N GLU A 593 8.73 5.57 -23.12
CA GLU A 593 9.77 4.54 -23.06
C GLU A 593 10.57 4.61 -21.74
N ARG A 594 10.87 5.80 -21.22
CA ARG A 594 11.47 5.95 -19.90
C ARG A 594 10.58 5.33 -18.79
N PHE A 595 9.29 5.61 -18.86
CA PHE A 595 8.30 5.05 -17.92
C PHE A 595 8.23 3.52 -18.00
N LEU A 596 8.07 2.96 -19.20
CA LEU A 596 7.99 1.52 -19.39
C LEU A 596 9.31 0.80 -19.01
N THR A 597 10.46 1.44 -19.26
CA THR A 597 11.77 0.93 -18.83
C THR A 597 11.85 0.89 -17.29
N MET A 598 11.35 1.92 -16.61
CA MET A 598 11.25 1.94 -15.14
C MET A 598 10.38 0.79 -14.63
N LEU A 599 9.22 0.56 -15.24
CA LEU A 599 8.35 -0.56 -14.85
C LEU A 599 9.00 -1.92 -15.08
N ARG A 600 9.77 -2.11 -16.17
CA ARG A 600 10.48 -3.35 -16.47
C ARG A 600 11.67 -3.63 -15.53
N ALA A 601 12.12 -2.65 -14.78
CA ALA A 601 13.30 -2.79 -13.94
C ALA A 601 13.10 -3.76 -12.76
N GLY A 602 11.86 -3.92 -12.27
CA GLY A 602 11.58 -4.77 -11.12
C GLY A 602 12.42 -4.40 -9.90
N GLY A 603 13.03 -5.38 -9.26
CA GLY A 603 14.00 -5.24 -8.17
C GLY A 603 15.45 -5.47 -8.62
N SER A 604 15.78 -5.08 -9.85
CA SER A 604 17.17 -5.19 -10.37
C SER A 604 18.11 -4.16 -9.76
N ASP A 605 17.57 -3.13 -9.08
CA ASP A 605 18.30 -2.07 -8.40
C ASP A 605 17.41 -1.42 -7.33
N TYR A 606 17.97 -0.49 -6.57
CA TYR A 606 17.23 0.29 -5.58
C TYR A 606 16.19 1.21 -6.22
N PRO A 607 15.02 1.39 -5.62
CA PRO A 607 13.91 2.11 -6.23
C PRO A 607 14.23 3.58 -6.53
N TYR A 608 15.04 4.23 -5.70
CA TYR A 608 15.47 5.61 -5.95
C TYR A 608 16.33 5.72 -7.23
N GLU A 609 17.26 4.80 -7.44
CA GLU A 609 18.11 4.78 -8.63
C GLU A 609 17.31 4.41 -9.89
N ILE A 610 16.31 3.53 -9.78
CA ILE A 610 15.38 3.21 -10.86
C ILE A 610 14.60 4.47 -11.29
N TYR A 611 14.10 5.25 -10.33
CA TYR A 611 13.43 6.52 -10.62
C TYR A 611 14.35 7.54 -11.30
N LYS A 612 15.58 7.68 -10.81
CA LYS A 612 16.57 8.60 -11.41
C LYS A 612 16.87 8.26 -12.86
N ARG A 613 17.04 6.97 -13.19
CA ARG A 613 17.23 6.53 -14.58
C ARG A 613 16.02 6.85 -15.47
N ALA A 614 14.83 6.87 -14.90
CA ALA A 614 13.62 7.31 -15.59
C ALA A 614 13.50 8.85 -15.74
N GLY A 615 14.45 9.60 -15.18
CA GLY A 615 14.47 11.06 -15.21
C GLY A 615 13.74 11.74 -14.05
N ILE A 616 13.46 11.01 -12.96
CA ILE A 616 12.79 11.54 -11.77
C ILE A 616 13.74 11.47 -10.56
N ASP A 617 14.20 12.61 -10.10
CA ASP A 617 14.95 12.68 -8.85
C ASP A 617 14.05 13.14 -7.71
N MET A 618 13.60 12.18 -6.89
CA MET A 618 12.69 12.42 -5.76
C MET A 618 13.36 13.17 -4.58
N ALA A 619 14.68 13.33 -4.58
CA ALA A 619 15.37 14.17 -3.62
C ALA A 619 15.37 15.67 -4.03
N THR A 620 14.81 16.00 -5.20
CA THR A 620 14.70 17.37 -5.72
C THR A 620 13.27 17.90 -5.66
N PRO A 621 13.09 19.24 -5.71
CA PRO A 621 11.75 19.86 -5.74
C PRO A 621 10.88 19.51 -6.95
N ALA A 622 11.48 19.12 -8.07
CA ALA A 622 10.81 19.07 -9.38
C ALA A 622 9.54 18.20 -9.42
N PRO A 623 9.53 16.93 -8.94
CA PRO A 623 8.34 16.10 -8.97
C PRO A 623 7.18 16.66 -8.14
N TYR A 624 7.51 17.20 -6.97
CA TYR A 624 6.51 17.78 -6.05
C TYR A 624 5.89 19.05 -6.63
N ARG A 625 6.71 19.94 -7.18
CA ARG A 625 6.25 21.18 -7.85
C ARG A 625 5.40 20.89 -9.09
N ALA A 626 5.69 19.81 -9.82
CA ALA A 626 4.86 19.40 -10.96
C ALA A 626 3.44 19.00 -10.51
N LEU A 627 3.30 18.21 -9.43
CA LEU A 627 2.01 17.86 -8.85
C LEU A 627 1.23 19.11 -8.38
N ILE A 628 1.91 20.05 -7.70
CA ILE A 628 1.30 21.30 -7.25
C ILE A 628 0.87 22.19 -8.43
N ALA A 629 1.67 22.26 -9.49
CA ALA A 629 1.28 22.96 -10.71
C ALA A 629 0.05 22.32 -11.36
N ARG A 630 -0.04 20.99 -11.38
CA ARG A 630 -1.23 20.27 -11.82
C ARG A 630 -2.46 20.63 -10.98
N MET A 631 -2.35 20.65 -9.66
CA MET A 631 -3.44 21.06 -8.75
C MET A 631 -3.93 22.48 -9.06
N ASN A 632 -2.99 23.42 -9.26
CA ASN A 632 -3.33 24.81 -9.60
C ASN A 632 -4.04 24.90 -10.97
N ARG A 633 -3.57 24.20 -12.01
CA ARG A 633 -4.24 24.14 -13.31
C ARG A 633 -5.68 23.59 -13.22
N ILE A 634 -5.93 22.60 -12.35
CA ILE A 634 -7.27 22.06 -12.12
C ILE A 634 -8.17 23.12 -11.46
N MET A 635 -7.66 23.84 -10.47
CA MET A 635 -8.40 24.95 -9.83
C MET A 635 -8.71 26.08 -10.82
N ASP A 636 -7.76 26.47 -11.68
CA ASP A 636 -7.97 27.46 -12.75
C ASP A 636 -9.10 27.05 -13.68
N GLN A 637 -9.18 25.76 -14.07
CA GLN A 637 -10.26 25.25 -14.90
C GLN A 637 -11.62 25.30 -14.21
N ILE A 638 -11.69 24.96 -12.91
CA ILE A 638 -12.93 25.03 -12.13
C ILE A 638 -13.40 26.50 -12.02
N GLU A 639 -12.48 27.41 -11.71
CA GLU A 639 -12.79 28.84 -11.56
C GLU A 639 -13.24 29.46 -12.90
N ALA A 640 -12.68 29.04 -14.02
CA ALA A 640 -13.11 29.46 -15.36
C ALA A 640 -14.53 28.94 -15.69
N LEU A 641 -14.88 27.75 -15.24
CA LEU A 641 -16.21 27.16 -15.42
C LEU A 641 -17.25 27.74 -14.45
N GLU A 642 -16.84 28.10 -13.25
CA GLU A 642 -17.67 28.68 -12.17
C GLU A 642 -17.16 30.08 -11.81
N PRO A 643 -17.29 31.09 -12.73
CA PRO A 643 -16.85 32.44 -12.43
C PRO A 643 -17.60 33.01 -11.23
N HIS A 644 -16.96 33.89 -10.49
CA HIS A 644 -17.56 34.56 -9.34
C HIS A 644 -18.88 35.22 -9.72
N LYS A 645 -20.00 34.83 -9.07
CA LYS A 645 -21.24 35.59 -9.05
C LYS A 645 -21.12 36.76 -8.13
#